data_3dc092102679ee27eafd198d6d24dd3f
#
_entry.id   3dc092102679ee27eafd198d6d24dd3f
#
_cell.length_a   1.000
_cell.length_b   1.000
_cell.length_c   1.000
_cell.angle_alpha   90.00
_cell.angle_beta   90.00
_cell.angle_gamma   90.00
#
_symmetry.space_group_name_H-M   'P 1'
#
loop_
_entity.id
_entity.type
_entity.pdbx_description
1 polymer ?
#
loop_
_entity_poly.entity_id
_entity_poly.type
_entity_poly.pdbx_seq_one_letter_code
_entity_poly.pdbx_strand_id
1 'polypeptide(L)'
;MLRKFFKNLLFSDASSSVTRWVVTFLISLLLFLAVVTIALIAVLRDREVLIPQRFANKIISEANSLSFPYLVEVDDVYLSLDDNFIPNLVVRDIDLLSPTKNPILSFNSLAAKFSLADLISSKFRVSSVTLDGANLSIKRLENGSLNYKFGSSDLSRTDNFDTLAFLKRLDYFLSTKEMEKFQDLNFFGLTAQFEDEVNNKNYTIDGARFRASRVDQVLAMSFDLALLTGNTDVATVEANFKSPIGQLNGEFGLILKDIPSQDIALQSREFGWLSVLDAPISGALRGSLDIEGRLNPVNATLQIGKGVFKPSSDIKPIAFDAARTYFSYAPGSGKVDFDEIFFDSKDLKATADGFIIIEDITNLPETFVAQLNFSNLETGTFGFLNNGISSNSATSTFKVQLAPFDIEIPQLFIYDIPTQVSINTTGFISVKEKYWDISLDTISESADLENVLYFWPESHKSKVRQWVVDHFEESKLFDISMQMEMGKGDSPMLSWSFGFSDTSFSPLKGFPLINKSSGHFVSKNYSTTVLLEKGLFFDSNKRTIDISGSRFFIENSRIKPTPAEILIKADGGLGSFLDVLNSPPLKLMDRIKQPTNLGRAEVSGQGIVNILLKKDLKPDEIFYEVSATAERFSSDLTNPSFQITNGSLDFFANNEIIEIQGGGLVENLPVRANFLESIGKDNSKNLEVDFELSEKALDLFPIGLPDLKIVGSAPAKLSLKFLENNKVKFNLTSELDGSEVRYSPLNWIKETDEKAELKVSGILGEQLVVDDIFLSSTNLTLNGSALQKQDDKFDVNFSKLALGEVFDLQLSVKPNSEIVVSGGQLNMQEFLKLPLASDSSEKSAALSIYLDELKLYEKQIITRLTANMDAEGKGDFSGSLNDLASFGGNITKIENGYSV
;
A
#
# COMPACT_ATOMS: atom_id res chain seq x y z
N MET A 1 64.95 -58.18 50.82
CA MET A 1 66.33 -57.69 51.12
C MET A 1 66.37 -56.85 52.36
N LEU A 2 65.65 -55.97 52.67
CA LEU A 2 65.59 -55.10 53.88
C LEU A 2 65.49 -55.88 55.18
N ARG A 3 64.65 -56.96 55.29
CA ARG A 3 64.50 -57.79 56.47
C ARG A 3 65.81 -58.62 56.79
N LYS A 4 66.57 -59.01 55.81
CA LYS A 4 67.86 -59.62 55.97
C LYS A 4 68.97 -58.64 56.36
N PHE A 5 68.88 -57.39 55.78
CA PHE A 5 69.78 -56.28 56.12
C PHE A 5 69.60 -55.84 57.58
N PHE A 6 68.40 -55.62 58.00
CA PHE A 6 68.10 -55.23 59.42
C PHE A 6 68.41 -56.34 60.40
N LYS A 7 68.16 -57.62 60.03
CA LYS A 7 68.53 -58.72 60.94
C LYS A 7 70.07 -58.87 61.15
N ASN A 8 70.81 -58.62 60.09
CA ASN A 8 72.28 -58.63 60.21
C ASN A 8 72.92 -57.47 60.97
N LEU A 9 72.24 -56.26 60.91
CA LEU A 9 72.68 -55.02 61.55
C LEU A 9 72.42 -55.03 63.02
N LEU A 10 71.29 -55.61 63.44
CA LEU A 10 70.82 -55.58 64.86
C LEU A 10 71.24 -56.77 65.66
N PHE A 11 71.56 -57.91 65.06
CA PHE A 11 71.87 -59.21 65.75
C PHE A 11 73.18 -59.85 65.37
N SER A 12 74.15 -59.15 64.77
CA SER A 12 75.50 -59.64 64.51
C SER A 12 76.33 -59.47 65.74
N ASP A 13 77.08 -60.54 66.19
CA ASP A 13 77.88 -60.53 67.40
C ASP A 13 79.13 -59.60 67.34
N ALA A 14 79.38 -59.00 66.15
CA ALA A 14 80.48 -58.12 65.93
C ALA A 14 80.24 -56.62 66.10
N SER A 15 78.99 -56.18 66.50
CA SER A 15 78.67 -54.74 66.70
C SER A 15 78.90 -54.33 68.14
N SER A 16 79.63 -53.24 68.40
CA SER A 16 79.74 -52.63 69.72
C SER A 16 78.40 -52.24 70.29
N SER A 17 78.20 -52.31 71.66
CA SER A 17 76.99 -51.95 72.30
C SER A 17 76.54 -50.51 71.94
N VAL A 18 77.43 -49.61 71.66
CA VAL A 18 77.18 -48.21 71.22
C VAL A 18 76.52 -48.15 69.85
N THR A 19 76.98 -48.98 68.91
CA THR A 19 76.40 -49.04 67.56
C THR A 19 74.92 -49.51 67.58
N ARG A 20 74.61 -50.51 68.45
CA ARG A 20 73.25 -50.99 68.61
C ARG A 20 72.37 -49.93 69.26
N TRP A 21 72.85 -49.21 70.28
CA TRP A 21 72.16 -48.11 70.87
C TRP A 21 71.81 -46.97 69.89
N VAL A 22 72.80 -46.58 69.10
CA VAL A 22 72.61 -45.50 68.06
C VAL A 22 71.65 -45.94 66.98
N VAL A 23 71.72 -47.20 66.50
CA VAL A 23 70.74 -47.68 65.49
C VAL A 23 69.34 -47.83 66.04
N THR A 24 69.19 -48.34 67.28
CA THR A 24 67.90 -48.42 67.95
C THR A 24 67.30 -47.03 68.21
N PHE A 25 68.18 -46.11 68.68
CA PHE A 25 67.75 -44.72 68.82
C PHE A 25 67.33 -44.10 67.53
N LEU A 26 68.04 -44.27 66.41
CA LEU A 26 67.66 -43.76 65.08
C LEU A 26 66.36 -44.39 64.54
N ILE A 27 66.18 -45.72 64.73
CA ILE A 27 64.95 -46.40 64.37
C ILE A 27 63.77 -45.92 65.21
N SER A 28 63.99 -45.75 66.56
CA SER A 28 62.97 -45.22 67.43
C SER A 28 62.64 -43.78 67.17
N LEU A 29 63.65 -42.98 66.82
CA LEU A 29 63.44 -41.60 66.30
C LEU A 29 62.66 -41.52 64.97
N LEU A 30 63.03 -42.43 64.06
CA LEU A 30 62.32 -42.57 62.74
C LEU A 30 60.84 -43.00 62.95
N LEU A 31 60.64 -44.01 63.86
CA LEU A 31 59.28 -44.46 64.23
C LEU A 31 58.50 -43.38 64.91
N PHE A 32 59.15 -42.67 65.87
CA PHE A 32 58.52 -41.52 66.51
C PHE A 32 58.16 -40.42 65.53
N LEU A 33 59.12 -40.07 64.68
CA LEU A 33 58.83 -39.12 63.59
C LEU A 33 57.75 -39.61 62.67
N ALA A 34 57.72 -40.91 62.29
CA ALA A 34 56.62 -41.46 61.50
C ALA A 34 55.26 -41.41 62.21
N VAL A 35 55.18 -41.72 63.45
CA VAL A 35 53.99 -41.65 64.30
C VAL A 35 53.51 -40.20 64.41
N VAL A 36 54.45 -39.27 64.65
CA VAL A 36 54.15 -37.84 64.70
C VAL A 36 53.67 -37.36 63.40
N THR A 37 54.27 -37.78 62.28
CA THR A 37 53.86 -37.48 60.93
C THR A 37 52.49 -38.04 60.63
N ILE A 38 52.20 -39.30 60.99
CA ILE A 38 50.88 -39.92 60.79
C ILE A 38 49.82 -39.20 61.65
N ALA A 39 50.18 -38.87 62.91
CA ALA A 39 49.28 -38.12 63.84
C ALA A 39 48.99 -36.70 63.28
N LEU A 40 50.06 -36.04 62.78
CA LEU A 40 49.89 -34.71 62.17
C LEU A 40 49.05 -34.81 60.89
N ILE A 41 49.30 -35.80 60.07
CA ILE A 41 48.40 -36.02 58.87
C ILE A 41 46.99 -36.33 59.28
N ALA A 42 46.78 -37.19 60.28
CA ALA A 42 45.42 -37.49 60.80
C ALA A 42 44.72 -36.32 61.47
N VAL A 43 45.43 -35.37 61.98
CA VAL A 43 44.86 -34.12 62.55
C VAL A 43 44.58 -33.08 61.47
N LEU A 44 45.42 -32.99 60.49
CA LEU A 44 45.30 -31.98 59.35
C LEU A 44 44.45 -32.46 58.23
N ARG A 45 44.19 -33.76 58.12
CA ARG A 45 43.36 -34.31 57.04
C ARG A 45 41.91 -33.94 57.36
N ASP A 46 41.27 -33.28 56.34
CA ASP A 46 39.88 -32.85 56.39
C ASP A 46 39.50 -31.94 57.58
N ARG A 47 40.49 -31.37 58.28
CA ARG A 47 40.32 -30.43 59.41
C ARG A 47 41.20 -29.21 59.17
N GLU A 48 40.63 -28.06 59.40
CA GLU A 48 41.36 -26.82 59.42
C GLU A 48 41.89 -26.58 60.81
N VAL A 49 43.19 -26.47 60.94
CA VAL A 49 43.89 -26.24 62.27
C VAL A 49 44.42 -24.80 62.25
N LEU A 50 43.98 -24.03 63.24
CA LEU A 50 44.39 -22.64 63.39
C LEU A 50 45.93 -22.57 63.63
N ILE A 51 46.59 -21.78 62.81
CA ILE A 51 48.07 -21.57 62.97
C ILE A 51 48.29 -20.54 64.04
N PRO A 52 49.24 -20.83 64.95
CA PRO A 52 49.64 -19.91 66.03
C PRO A 52 50.03 -18.54 65.45
N GLN A 53 49.57 -17.46 66.02
CA GLN A 53 49.70 -16.07 65.53
C GLN A 53 51.16 -15.68 65.18
N ARG A 54 52.15 -16.26 65.90
CA ARG A 54 53.56 -15.97 65.56
C ARG A 54 53.98 -16.43 64.15
N PHE A 55 53.37 -17.52 63.66
CA PHE A 55 53.61 -18.01 62.31
C PHE A 55 52.71 -17.31 61.31
N ALA A 56 51.46 -17.03 61.69
CA ALA A 56 50.51 -16.28 60.86
C ALA A 56 51.02 -14.87 60.51
N ASN A 57 51.56 -14.16 61.50
CA ASN A 57 52.19 -12.84 61.37
C ASN A 57 53.35 -12.85 60.39
N LYS A 58 54.13 -13.96 60.37
CA LYS A 58 55.25 -14.11 59.46
C LYS A 58 54.76 -14.29 58.00
N ILE A 59 53.70 -15.09 57.81
CA ILE A 59 53.08 -15.29 56.53
C ILE A 59 52.52 -13.96 55.98
N ILE A 60 51.81 -13.24 56.85
CA ILE A 60 51.21 -11.94 56.52
C ILE A 60 52.29 -10.90 56.19
N SER A 61 53.40 -10.88 56.96
CA SER A 61 54.51 -9.96 56.67
C SER A 61 55.18 -10.25 55.35
N GLU A 62 55.34 -11.56 55.04
CA GLU A 62 55.90 -11.98 53.73
C GLU A 62 54.96 -11.61 52.56
N ALA A 63 53.65 -11.84 52.69
CA ALA A 63 52.66 -11.43 51.74
C ALA A 63 52.67 -9.90 51.50
N ASN A 64 52.78 -9.13 52.58
CA ASN A 64 52.88 -7.66 52.51
C ASN A 64 54.23 -7.16 51.94
N SER A 65 55.32 -8.00 52.00
CA SER A 65 56.61 -7.67 51.43
C SER A 65 56.70 -7.89 49.91
N LEU A 66 55.85 -8.74 49.36
CA LEU A 66 55.69 -8.89 47.93
C LEU A 66 55.13 -7.58 47.38
N SER A 67 55.89 -6.74 46.73
CA SER A 67 55.69 -5.43 46.10
C SER A 67 54.30 -5.05 45.64
N PHE A 68 53.30 -5.26 46.46
CA PHE A 68 51.94 -4.82 46.25
C PHE A 68 51.80 -3.39 46.81
N PRO A 69 51.14 -2.49 46.09
CA PRO A 69 50.83 -1.17 46.66
C PRO A 69 49.78 -1.26 47.81
N TYR A 70 49.35 -2.46 48.16
CA TYR A 70 48.26 -2.70 49.08
C TYR A 70 48.71 -3.52 50.30
N LEU A 71 48.06 -3.31 51.44
CA LEU A 71 48.30 -4.08 52.67
C LEU A 71 47.20 -5.14 52.80
N VAL A 72 47.62 -6.34 53.17
CA VAL A 72 46.74 -7.47 53.49
C VAL A 72 46.60 -7.57 55.01
N GLU A 73 45.36 -7.46 55.49
CA GLU A 73 44.97 -7.69 56.85
C GLU A 73 44.09 -8.95 56.87
N VAL A 74 44.33 -9.81 57.86
CA VAL A 74 43.60 -11.09 57.96
C VAL A 74 43.36 -11.39 59.46
N ASP A 75 42.24 -11.99 59.73
CA ASP A 75 41.88 -12.37 61.05
C ASP A 75 42.52 -13.71 61.50
N ASP A 76 42.24 -14.75 60.70
CA ASP A 76 42.67 -16.10 61.02
C ASP A 76 43.34 -16.83 59.90
N VAL A 77 44.36 -17.59 60.18
CA VAL A 77 45.09 -18.43 59.23
C VAL A 77 45.06 -19.89 59.67
N TYR A 78 44.55 -20.74 58.78
CA TYR A 78 44.40 -22.17 59.08
C TYR A 78 45.27 -22.97 58.07
N LEU A 79 45.77 -24.16 58.60
CA LEU A 79 46.46 -25.18 57.82
C LEU A 79 45.59 -26.44 57.78
N SER A 80 45.43 -27.01 56.55
CA SER A 80 44.78 -28.30 56.36
C SER A 80 45.55 -29.13 55.33
N LEU A 81 45.24 -30.41 55.23
CA LEU A 81 45.66 -31.27 54.17
C LEU A 81 44.45 -31.74 53.36
N ASP A 82 44.50 -31.61 52.04
CA ASP A 82 43.45 -32.15 51.20
C ASP A 82 43.52 -33.70 51.04
N ASP A 83 42.60 -34.33 50.38
CA ASP A 83 42.56 -35.79 50.21
C ASP A 83 43.80 -36.37 49.55
N ASN A 84 44.56 -35.59 48.79
CA ASN A 84 45.81 -35.95 48.17
C ASN A 84 47.03 -35.62 49.02
N PHE A 85 46.82 -35.28 50.33
CA PHE A 85 47.84 -34.83 51.27
C PHE A 85 48.61 -33.57 50.81
N ILE A 86 48.02 -32.75 50.06
CA ILE A 86 48.56 -31.45 49.63
C ILE A 86 48.24 -30.40 50.68
N PRO A 87 49.30 -29.71 51.25
CA PRO A 87 49.08 -28.64 52.20
C PRO A 87 48.29 -27.50 51.63
N ASN A 88 47.25 -27.12 52.36
CA ASN A 88 46.33 -26.05 52.03
C ASN A 88 46.31 -25.02 53.18
N LEU A 89 46.74 -23.82 52.89
CA LEU A 89 46.64 -22.65 53.77
C LEU A 89 45.33 -21.94 53.51
N VAL A 90 44.49 -21.88 54.52
CA VAL A 90 43.19 -21.20 54.44
C VAL A 90 43.26 -19.96 55.33
N VAL A 91 43.00 -18.83 54.73
CA VAL A 91 42.93 -17.52 55.34
C VAL A 91 41.48 -17.04 55.29
N ARG A 92 40.97 -16.62 56.45
CA ARG A 92 39.56 -16.14 56.51
C ARG A 92 39.53 -14.67 56.88
N ASP A 93 38.40 -14.02 56.42
CA ASP A 93 38.12 -12.61 56.65
C ASP A 93 39.32 -11.74 56.26
N ILE A 94 39.57 -11.73 54.99
CA ILE A 94 40.72 -11.04 54.39
C ILE A 94 40.31 -9.69 53.90
N ASP A 95 40.97 -8.66 54.41
CA ASP A 95 40.84 -7.30 53.92
C ASP A 95 42.08 -6.88 53.16
N LEU A 96 41.87 -6.50 51.92
CA LEU A 96 42.90 -5.82 51.13
C LEU A 96 42.75 -4.33 51.38
N LEU A 97 43.74 -3.70 51.98
CA LEU A 97 43.73 -2.30 52.36
C LEU A 97 44.59 -1.47 51.41
N SER A 98 44.17 -0.25 51.17
CA SER A 98 45.00 0.75 50.49
C SER A 98 46.24 1.11 51.33
N PRO A 99 47.25 1.77 50.74
CA PRO A 99 48.39 2.30 51.52
C PRO A 99 47.96 3.23 52.66
N THR A 100 46.77 3.80 52.57
CA THR A 100 46.15 4.64 53.60
C THR A 100 45.29 3.90 54.59
N LYS A 101 45.37 2.55 54.59
CA LYS A 101 44.61 1.60 55.45
C LYS A 101 43.08 1.63 55.29
N ASN A 102 42.58 2.04 54.12
CA ASN A 102 41.16 1.92 53.79
C ASN A 102 40.89 0.55 53.11
N PRO A 103 39.84 -0.17 53.48
CA PRO A 103 39.53 -1.45 52.85
C PRO A 103 39.16 -1.24 51.37
N ILE A 104 39.81 -2.03 50.51
CA ILE A 104 39.62 -1.99 49.09
C ILE A 104 38.73 -3.15 48.64
N LEU A 105 39.00 -4.33 49.20
CA LEU A 105 38.33 -5.57 48.82
C LEU A 105 38.36 -6.51 50.00
N SER A 106 37.23 -7.09 50.34
CA SER A 106 37.08 -8.08 51.40
C SER A 106 36.71 -9.43 50.79
N PHE A 107 37.41 -10.47 51.27
CA PHE A 107 37.10 -11.86 50.92
C PHE A 107 36.73 -12.65 52.18
N ASN A 108 35.74 -13.53 52.07
CA ASN A 108 35.39 -14.43 53.14
C ASN A 108 36.51 -15.44 53.42
N SER A 109 37.13 -15.98 52.35
CA SER A 109 38.27 -16.87 52.47
C SER A 109 39.18 -16.88 51.25
N LEU A 110 40.45 -17.15 51.53
CA LEU A 110 41.46 -17.51 50.51
C LEU A 110 42.07 -18.84 50.91
N ALA A 111 42.02 -19.81 50.01
CA ALA A 111 42.72 -21.08 50.20
C ALA A 111 43.87 -21.19 49.18
N ALA A 112 45.09 -21.40 49.65
CA ALA A 112 46.26 -21.57 48.81
C ALA A 112 46.88 -22.96 49.03
N LYS A 113 46.97 -23.73 47.93
CA LYS A 113 47.64 -25.05 47.94
C LYS A 113 49.11 -24.93 47.56
N PHE A 114 49.96 -25.66 48.23
CA PHE A 114 51.40 -25.64 48.00
C PHE A 114 51.95 -27.02 47.62
N SER A 115 52.91 -27.07 46.73
CA SER A 115 53.61 -28.30 46.42
C SER A 115 54.42 -28.80 47.64
N LEU A 116 54.11 -30.01 48.12
CA LEU A 116 54.80 -30.59 49.26
C LEU A 116 56.34 -30.71 49.02
N ALA A 117 56.75 -31.00 47.78
CA ALA A 117 58.13 -31.07 47.39
C ALA A 117 58.85 -29.71 47.43
N ASP A 118 58.15 -28.62 47.16
CA ASP A 118 58.73 -27.29 47.23
C ASP A 118 58.81 -26.79 48.69
N LEU A 119 57.80 -27.13 49.49
CA LEU A 119 57.80 -26.83 50.93
C LEU A 119 58.98 -27.49 51.65
N ILE A 120 59.26 -28.77 51.36
CA ILE A 120 60.42 -29.47 51.87
C ILE A 120 61.72 -28.80 51.42
N SER A 121 61.73 -28.21 50.25
CA SER A 121 62.88 -27.46 49.66
C SER A 121 62.92 -26.00 50.13
N SER A 122 62.12 -25.60 51.11
CA SER A 122 61.97 -24.22 51.57
C SER A 122 61.58 -23.21 50.46
N LYS A 123 60.89 -23.67 49.41
CA LYS A 123 60.37 -22.84 48.32
C LYS A 123 58.83 -22.75 48.50
N PHE A 124 58.30 -21.55 48.65
CA PHE A 124 56.85 -21.29 48.75
C PHE A 124 56.32 -21.10 47.36
N ARG A 125 56.05 -22.17 46.63
CA ARG A 125 55.39 -22.09 45.29
C ARG A 125 53.96 -22.54 45.42
N VAL A 126 53.03 -21.60 45.16
CA VAL A 126 51.59 -21.85 45.16
C VAL A 126 51.22 -22.66 43.90
N SER A 127 50.49 -23.77 44.10
CA SER A 127 50.00 -24.59 43.00
C SER A 127 48.53 -24.30 42.66
N SER A 128 47.75 -23.88 43.64
CA SER A 128 46.34 -23.52 43.42
C SER A 128 45.93 -22.42 44.42
N VAL A 129 45.12 -21.49 43.92
CA VAL A 129 44.52 -20.44 44.77
C VAL A 129 43.02 -20.52 44.58
N THR A 130 42.28 -20.52 45.68
CA THR A 130 40.84 -20.45 45.72
C THR A 130 40.43 -19.25 46.57
N LEU A 131 39.68 -18.36 46.02
CA LEU A 131 39.08 -17.19 46.66
C LEU A 131 37.57 -17.40 46.74
N ASP A 132 36.98 -17.08 47.88
CA ASP A 132 35.58 -17.24 48.11
C ASP A 132 34.99 -16.00 48.79
N GLY A 133 33.79 -15.57 48.27
CA GLY A 133 32.99 -14.54 48.89
C GLY A 133 33.57 -13.14 48.78
N ALA A 134 33.50 -12.51 47.61
CA ALA A 134 33.84 -11.08 47.48
C ALA A 134 32.63 -10.23 47.21
N ASN A 135 32.55 -9.07 47.80
CA ASN A 135 31.56 -8.06 47.52
C ASN A 135 32.21 -6.87 46.85
N LEU A 136 31.71 -6.53 45.67
CA LEU A 136 32.24 -5.48 44.80
C LEU A 136 31.12 -4.48 44.45
N SER A 137 31.42 -3.21 44.48
CA SER A 137 30.54 -2.17 43.92
C SER A 137 31.28 -1.49 42.77
N ILE A 138 30.69 -1.55 41.61
CA ILE A 138 31.22 -0.93 40.38
C ILE A 138 30.24 0.16 39.97
N LYS A 139 30.77 1.34 39.68
CA LYS A 139 29.97 2.47 39.21
C LYS A 139 30.52 2.96 37.88
N ARG A 140 29.71 2.97 36.85
CA ARG A 140 30.02 3.61 35.58
C ARG A 140 29.52 5.05 35.64
N LEU A 141 30.45 5.99 35.57
CA LEU A 141 30.14 7.42 35.59
C LEU A 141 29.60 7.92 34.25
N GLU A 142 28.94 9.08 34.24
CA GLU A 142 28.38 9.70 33.03
C GLU A 142 29.39 9.88 31.87
N ASN A 143 30.67 10.04 32.17
CA ASN A 143 31.75 10.13 31.21
C ASN A 143 32.21 8.76 30.65
N GLY A 144 31.53 7.65 31.03
CA GLY A 144 31.84 6.30 30.63
C GLY A 144 32.99 5.64 31.42
N SER A 145 33.67 6.36 32.30
CA SER A 145 34.72 5.80 33.14
C SER A 145 34.15 4.93 34.25
N LEU A 146 34.86 3.83 34.59
CA LEU A 146 34.46 2.93 35.64
C LEU A 146 35.07 3.38 36.98
N ASN A 147 34.25 3.57 37.96
CA ASN A 147 34.68 3.77 39.35
C ASN A 147 34.41 2.47 40.10
N TYR A 148 35.46 1.87 40.63
CA TYR A 148 35.37 0.66 41.40
C TYR A 148 35.38 1.04 42.89
N LYS A 149 34.28 0.79 43.57
CA LYS A 149 34.23 0.87 45.02
C LYS A 149 34.37 -0.53 45.59
N PHE A 150 35.49 -0.72 46.26
CA PHE A 150 35.73 -1.91 47.07
C PHE A 150 35.51 -1.52 48.52
N GLY A 151 34.45 -1.95 49.14
CA GLY A 151 34.09 -1.52 50.48
C GLY A 151 33.73 -0.03 50.59
N SER A 152 34.24 0.66 51.59
CA SER A 152 33.91 2.07 51.88
C SER A 152 34.86 3.15 51.27
N SER A 153 35.84 2.76 50.47
CA SER A 153 36.87 3.68 49.94
C SER A 153 36.64 4.09 48.48
N ASP A 154 36.70 5.40 48.23
CA ASP A 154 36.66 5.98 46.90
C ASP A 154 38.02 5.91 46.22
N LEU A 155 38.26 4.93 45.40
CA LEU A 155 39.39 4.90 44.47
C LEU A 155 38.87 5.01 43.06
N SER A 156 38.89 6.22 42.51
CA SER A 156 38.60 6.45 41.11
C SER A 156 39.81 6.11 40.27
N ARG A 157 39.77 5.06 39.46
CA ARG A 157 40.71 4.79 38.42
C ARG A 157 40.01 4.83 37.09
N THR A 158 40.34 5.84 36.28
CA THR A 158 39.85 6.03 34.90
C THR A 158 40.80 5.32 33.93
N ASP A 159 40.75 4.01 33.87
CA ASP A 159 41.49 3.27 32.83
C ASP A 159 40.46 2.52 31.95
N ASN A 160 40.55 2.76 30.67
CA ASN A 160 39.87 1.91 29.69
C ASN A 160 40.47 0.49 29.85
N PHE A 161 39.66 -0.50 30.16
CA PHE A 161 40.09 -1.87 30.27
C PHE A 161 40.44 -2.41 28.86
N ASP A 162 41.74 -2.51 28.58
CA ASP A 162 42.24 -3.11 27.34
C ASP A 162 42.40 -4.63 27.56
N THR A 163 41.46 -5.37 27.01
CA THR A 163 41.41 -6.84 27.07
C THR A 163 42.68 -7.48 26.53
N LEU A 164 43.21 -6.98 25.41
CA LEU A 164 44.43 -7.49 24.80
C LEU A 164 45.66 -7.24 25.67
N ALA A 165 45.76 -6.04 26.22
CA ALA A 165 46.82 -5.69 27.16
C ALA A 165 46.75 -6.52 28.45
N PHE A 166 45.54 -6.81 28.93
CA PHE A 166 45.31 -7.70 30.06
C PHE A 166 45.77 -9.12 29.76
N LEU A 167 45.36 -9.71 28.64
CA LEU A 167 45.75 -11.03 28.19
C LEU A 167 47.28 -11.15 28.04
N LYS A 168 47.92 -10.15 27.45
CA LYS A 168 49.38 -10.09 27.32
C LYS A 168 50.09 -10.07 28.69
N ARG A 169 49.59 -9.29 29.63
CA ARG A 169 50.13 -9.23 30.99
C ARG A 169 49.95 -10.57 31.75
N LEU A 170 48.78 -11.17 31.60
CA LEU A 170 48.48 -12.48 32.23
C LEU A 170 49.35 -13.58 31.61
N ASP A 171 49.49 -13.62 30.31
CA ASP A 171 50.36 -14.58 29.61
C ASP A 171 51.82 -14.40 30.03
N TYR A 172 52.32 -13.17 30.06
CA TYR A 172 53.66 -12.89 30.56
C TYR A 172 53.86 -13.37 32.01
N PHE A 173 52.92 -13.07 32.92
CA PHE A 173 52.95 -13.48 34.32
C PHE A 173 52.99 -15.01 34.46
N LEU A 174 52.14 -15.72 33.74
CA LEU A 174 52.04 -17.19 33.75
C LEU A 174 53.25 -17.87 33.09
N SER A 175 53.97 -17.16 32.23
CA SER A 175 55.18 -17.64 31.57
C SER A 175 56.40 -17.53 32.48
N THR A 176 56.31 -16.87 33.64
CA THR A 176 57.44 -16.73 34.56
C THR A 176 57.79 -18.04 35.25
N LYS A 177 59.09 -18.22 35.63
CA LYS A 177 59.54 -19.41 36.27
C LYS A 177 58.94 -19.68 37.64
N GLU A 178 58.54 -18.66 38.30
CA GLU A 178 57.83 -18.66 39.59
C GLU A 178 56.44 -19.30 39.47
N MET A 179 55.77 -19.13 38.32
CA MET A 179 54.44 -19.64 38.04
C MET A 179 54.42 -20.98 37.28
N GLU A 180 55.61 -21.60 37.07
CA GLU A 180 55.65 -22.86 36.30
C GLU A 180 54.82 -23.99 36.93
N LYS A 181 54.65 -24.00 38.24
CA LYS A 181 53.88 -25.02 38.99
C LYS A 181 52.48 -24.59 39.35
N PHE A 182 52.08 -23.38 38.97
CA PHE A 182 50.73 -22.91 39.21
C PHE A 182 49.77 -23.65 38.28
N GLN A 183 48.73 -24.27 38.88
CA GLN A 183 47.75 -25.09 38.18
C GLN A 183 46.37 -24.44 38.09
N ASP A 184 45.88 -23.90 39.23
CA ASP A 184 44.51 -23.44 39.31
C ASP A 184 44.38 -22.13 40.08
N LEU A 185 43.55 -21.22 39.53
CA LEU A 185 42.96 -20.08 40.22
C LEU A 185 41.45 -20.21 40.16
N ASN A 186 40.82 -20.33 41.30
CA ASN A 186 39.40 -20.41 41.42
C ASN A 186 38.87 -19.21 42.21
N PHE A 187 37.81 -18.64 41.77
CA PHE A 187 37.11 -17.52 42.39
C PHE A 187 35.63 -17.83 42.46
N PHE A 188 35.05 -17.93 43.63
CA PHE A 188 33.68 -18.30 43.85
C PHE A 188 32.95 -17.24 44.68
N GLY A 189 31.62 -17.17 44.52
CA GLY A 189 30.79 -16.37 45.37
C GLY A 189 30.98 -14.86 45.24
N LEU A 190 31.40 -14.38 44.05
CA LEU A 190 31.49 -12.95 43.81
C LEU A 190 30.09 -12.37 43.69
N THR A 191 29.75 -11.45 44.56
CA THR A 191 28.56 -10.62 44.45
C THR A 191 29.00 -9.19 44.09
N ALA A 192 28.47 -8.63 43.02
CA ALA A 192 28.78 -7.27 42.62
C ALA A 192 27.50 -6.45 42.36
N GLN A 193 27.54 -5.21 42.77
CA GLN A 193 26.55 -4.21 42.39
C GLN A 193 27.18 -3.32 41.32
N PHE A 194 26.54 -3.26 40.18
CA PHE A 194 26.96 -2.42 39.07
C PHE A 194 25.95 -1.30 38.87
N GLU A 195 26.35 -0.09 39.19
CA GLU A 195 25.56 1.14 39.00
C GLU A 195 26.03 1.82 37.72
N ASP A 196 25.16 1.89 36.72
CA ASP A 196 25.45 2.52 35.43
C ASP A 196 24.75 3.88 35.37
N GLU A 197 25.50 4.96 35.62
CA GLU A 197 24.98 6.33 35.53
C GLU A 197 24.71 6.76 34.09
N VAL A 198 25.46 6.22 33.11
CA VAL A 198 25.25 6.53 31.70
C VAL A 198 23.85 6.12 31.26
N ASN A 199 23.40 4.97 31.76
CA ASN A 199 22.13 4.34 31.37
C ASN A 199 21.08 4.38 32.48
N ASN A 200 21.42 4.95 33.61
CA ASN A 200 20.58 5.03 34.83
C ASN A 200 19.99 3.65 35.24
N LYS A 201 20.86 2.65 35.24
CA LYS A 201 20.50 1.25 35.58
C LYS A 201 21.40 0.68 36.69
N ASN A 202 20.82 -0.19 37.48
CA ASN A 202 21.50 -0.95 38.50
C ASN A 202 21.36 -2.44 38.22
N TYR A 203 22.50 -3.13 38.22
CA TYR A 203 22.56 -4.57 38.04
C TYR A 203 23.17 -5.21 39.28
N THR A 204 22.66 -6.35 39.66
CA THR A 204 23.29 -7.18 40.69
C THR A 204 23.84 -8.44 40.06
N ILE A 205 25.13 -8.63 40.14
CA ILE A 205 25.80 -9.87 39.77
C ILE A 205 25.80 -10.73 41.04
N ASP A 206 25.26 -11.93 40.93
CA ASP A 206 25.20 -12.86 42.07
C ASP A 206 25.90 -14.17 41.74
N GLY A 207 26.70 -14.65 42.70
CA GLY A 207 27.36 -15.93 42.62
C GLY A 207 28.35 -16.12 41.49
N ALA A 208 28.96 -15.02 40.99
CA ALA A 208 29.88 -15.12 39.89
C ALA A 208 31.06 -16.03 40.23
N ARG A 209 31.50 -16.79 39.24
CA ARG A 209 32.59 -17.76 39.34
C ARG A 209 33.58 -17.49 38.23
N PHE A 210 34.85 -17.49 38.61
CA PHE A 210 35.97 -17.48 37.69
C PHE A 210 36.87 -18.65 37.99
N ARG A 211 37.27 -19.36 36.95
CA ARG A 211 38.23 -20.45 37.07
C ARG A 211 39.27 -20.31 35.96
N ALA A 212 40.55 -20.36 36.38
CA ALA A 212 41.65 -20.46 35.44
C ALA A 212 42.46 -21.70 35.81
N SER A 213 42.71 -22.58 34.85
CA SER A 213 43.48 -23.80 35.04
C SER A 213 44.57 -23.90 33.97
N ARG A 214 45.71 -24.47 34.39
CA ARG A 214 46.85 -24.73 33.54
C ARG A 214 47.04 -26.26 33.42
N VAL A 215 46.85 -26.76 32.21
CA VAL A 215 47.06 -28.18 31.86
C VAL A 215 47.95 -28.23 30.63
N ASP A 216 49.09 -28.93 30.73
CA ASP A 216 50.03 -29.20 29.62
C ASP A 216 50.43 -27.93 28.81
N GLN A 217 50.79 -26.85 29.53
CA GLN A 217 51.13 -25.57 28.95
C GLN A 217 49.96 -24.82 28.22
N VAL A 218 48.72 -25.25 28.45
CA VAL A 218 47.54 -24.58 28.01
C VAL A 218 46.83 -23.91 29.20
N LEU A 219 46.58 -22.62 29.08
CA LEU A 219 45.72 -21.88 30.00
C LEU A 219 44.27 -22.05 29.54
N ALA A 220 43.41 -22.58 30.41
CA ALA A 220 41.97 -22.59 30.20
C ALA A 220 41.31 -21.72 31.28
N MET A 221 40.51 -20.79 30.85
CA MET A 221 39.72 -19.90 31.74
C MET A 221 38.25 -20.13 31.48
N SER A 222 37.46 -20.07 32.54
CA SER A 222 36.00 -19.99 32.46
C SER A 222 35.49 -18.94 33.45
N PHE A 223 34.45 -18.27 33.05
CA PHE A 223 33.76 -17.27 33.83
C PHE A 223 32.26 -17.49 33.68
N ASP A 224 31.53 -17.58 34.76
CA ASP A 224 30.10 -17.71 34.80
C ASP A 224 29.49 -16.78 35.84
N LEU A 225 28.40 -16.12 35.50
CA LEU A 225 27.69 -15.22 36.40
C LEU A 225 26.17 -15.26 36.15
N ALA A 226 25.43 -14.96 37.19
CA ALA A 226 24.03 -14.63 37.14
C ALA A 226 23.84 -13.12 37.26
N LEU A 227 23.07 -12.54 36.37
CA LEU A 227 22.78 -11.10 36.31
C LEU A 227 21.31 -10.88 36.69
N LEU A 228 21.10 -10.16 37.79
CA LEU A 228 19.78 -9.76 38.25
C LEU A 228 19.51 -8.34 37.75
N THR A 229 18.59 -8.22 36.77
CA THR A 229 18.28 -6.94 36.11
C THR A 229 17.01 -6.28 36.66
N GLY A 230 16.45 -6.80 37.75
CA GLY A 230 15.18 -6.34 38.30
C GLY A 230 13.93 -6.94 37.61
N ASN A 231 14.11 -7.74 36.61
CA ASN A 231 13.04 -8.53 35.97
C ASN A 231 12.88 -9.88 36.68
N THR A 232 11.81 -10.61 36.35
CA THR A 232 11.49 -11.90 36.95
C THR A 232 12.47 -13.01 36.57
N ASP A 233 13.12 -12.88 35.41
CA ASP A 233 14.03 -13.87 34.87
C ASP A 233 15.48 -13.50 35.15
N VAL A 234 16.28 -14.48 35.50
CA VAL A 234 17.71 -14.34 35.80
C VAL A 234 18.49 -14.54 34.52
N ALA A 235 19.17 -13.50 34.06
CA ALA A 235 20.07 -13.60 32.93
C ALA A 235 21.38 -14.27 33.33
N THR A 236 21.98 -15.11 32.48
CA THR A 236 23.27 -15.74 32.73
C THR A 236 24.26 -15.46 31.59
N VAL A 237 25.52 -15.34 32.00
CA VAL A 237 26.66 -15.18 31.09
C VAL A 237 27.71 -16.23 31.46
N GLU A 238 28.11 -17.03 30.48
CA GLU A 238 29.19 -17.99 30.57
C GLU A 238 30.22 -17.68 29.50
N ALA A 239 31.47 -17.56 29.87
CA ALA A 239 32.58 -17.35 28.95
C ALA A 239 33.69 -18.37 29.20
N ASN A 240 34.33 -18.79 28.14
CA ASN A 240 35.52 -19.63 28.22
C ASN A 240 36.61 -19.14 27.28
N PHE A 241 37.86 -19.40 27.64
CA PHE A 241 39.02 -19.07 26.84
C PHE A 241 40.10 -20.16 27.03
N LYS A 242 40.75 -20.54 25.93
CA LYS A 242 41.87 -21.46 25.96
C LYS A 242 42.99 -20.91 25.08
N SER A 243 44.21 -20.89 25.63
CA SER A 243 45.39 -20.43 24.88
C SER A 243 46.65 -21.16 25.33
N PRO A 244 47.57 -21.56 24.44
CA PRO A 244 48.91 -21.98 24.81
C PRO A 244 49.64 -20.87 25.54
N ILE A 245 50.30 -21.18 26.63
CA ILE A 245 51.07 -20.22 27.42
C ILE A 245 52.27 -19.76 26.62
N GLY A 246 52.55 -18.46 26.56
CA GLY A 246 53.60 -17.85 25.72
C GLY A 246 53.13 -17.52 24.29
N GLN A 247 51.86 -17.70 23.97
CA GLN A 247 51.28 -17.37 22.68
C GLN A 247 49.92 -16.65 22.87
N LEU A 248 49.55 -15.77 21.92
CA LEU A 248 48.31 -15.05 22.01
C LEU A 248 47.18 -15.75 21.21
N ASN A 249 47.53 -16.80 20.43
CA ASN A 249 46.53 -17.58 19.70
C ASN A 249 45.68 -18.37 20.73
N GLY A 250 44.42 -18.04 20.78
CA GLY A 250 43.47 -18.65 21.69
C GLY A 250 42.10 -18.86 21.08
N GLU A 251 41.36 -19.79 21.64
CA GLU A 251 39.97 -20.04 21.32
C GLU A 251 39.11 -19.51 22.47
N PHE A 252 38.03 -18.89 22.15
CA PHE A 252 37.07 -18.41 23.13
C PHE A 252 35.64 -18.77 22.77
N GLY A 253 34.80 -18.89 23.78
CA GLY A 253 33.36 -19.05 23.66
C GLY A 253 32.66 -18.15 24.65
N LEU A 254 31.49 -17.64 24.25
CA LEU A 254 30.59 -16.86 25.09
C LEU A 254 29.21 -17.45 24.95
N ILE A 255 28.52 -17.70 26.02
CA ILE A 255 27.13 -18.12 26.08
C ILE A 255 26.36 -17.07 26.89
N LEU A 256 25.30 -16.55 26.28
CA LEU A 256 24.36 -15.61 26.89
C LEU A 256 23.01 -16.30 26.98
N LYS A 257 22.32 -16.13 28.07
CA LYS A 257 20.98 -16.66 28.25
C LYS A 257 20.07 -15.63 28.91
N ASP A 258 18.94 -15.36 28.25
CA ASP A 258 17.83 -14.51 28.70
C ASP A 258 18.27 -13.08 29.08
N ILE A 259 19.26 -12.54 28.37
CA ILE A 259 19.73 -11.17 28.63
C ILE A 259 18.79 -10.19 27.91
N PRO A 260 18.24 -9.18 28.59
CA PRO A 260 17.43 -8.15 27.94
C PRO A 260 18.20 -7.44 26.81
N SER A 261 17.61 -7.34 25.63
CA SER A 261 18.25 -6.72 24.46
C SER A 261 18.76 -5.31 24.74
N GLN A 262 18.01 -4.54 25.51
CA GLN A 262 18.38 -3.19 25.92
C GLN A 262 19.66 -3.18 26.77
N ASP A 263 19.86 -4.18 27.61
CA ASP A 263 21.05 -4.27 28.46
C ASP A 263 22.31 -4.57 27.63
N ILE A 264 22.18 -5.36 26.57
CA ILE A 264 23.27 -5.59 25.60
C ILE A 264 23.53 -4.30 24.80
N ALA A 265 22.50 -3.64 24.32
CA ALA A 265 22.59 -2.41 23.55
C ALA A 265 23.37 -1.30 24.27
N LEU A 266 23.27 -1.27 25.59
CA LEU A 266 23.90 -0.27 26.45
C LEU A 266 25.39 -0.55 26.72
N GLN A 267 25.89 -1.76 26.43
CA GLN A 267 27.28 -2.14 26.75
C GLN A 267 28.30 -1.57 25.78
N SER A 268 27.96 -1.46 24.51
CA SER A 268 28.81 -0.83 23.53
C SER A 268 27.99 -0.22 22.42
N ARG A 269 28.62 0.70 21.70
CA ARG A 269 27.98 1.37 20.56
C ARG A 269 27.65 0.40 19.41
N GLU A 270 28.47 -0.62 19.23
CA GLU A 270 28.28 -1.65 18.19
C GLU A 270 27.00 -2.47 18.40
N PHE A 271 26.51 -2.53 19.62
CA PHE A 271 25.24 -3.19 19.99
C PHE A 271 24.07 -2.22 20.11
N GLY A 272 24.28 -0.93 19.88
CA GLY A 272 23.26 0.10 20.00
C GLY A 272 21.98 -0.17 19.17
N TRP A 273 22.11 -0.91 18.07
CA TRP A 273 20.98 -1.34 17.25
C TRP A 273 20.00 -2.26 17.99
N LEU A 274 20.43 -2.97 19.03
CA LEU A 274 19.55 -3.80 19.85
C LEU A 274 18.59 -2.97 20.72
N SER A 275 18.78 -1.67 20.83
CA SER A 275 17.89 -0.76 21.56
C SER A 275 16.48 -0.66 20.97
N VAL A 276 16.35 -0.98 19.68
CA VAL A 276 15.02 -1.02 18.99
C VAL A 276 14.22 -2.28 19.37
N LEU A 277 14.85 -3.24 20.04
CA LEU A 277 14.22 -4.47 20.51
C LEU A 277 13.94 -4.38 22.02
N ASP A 278 12.83 -4.97 22.43
CA ASP A 278 12.52 -5.25 23.84
C ASP A 278 12.14 -6.73 23.94
N ALA A 279 13.18 -7.55 24.13
CA ALA A 279 13.08 -9.00 24.14
C ALA A 279 14.29 -9.63 24.85
N PRO A 280 14.16 -10.81 25.45
CA PRO A 280 15.28 -11.57 25.97
C PRO A 280 16.12 -12.15 24.82
N ILE A 281 17.44 -12.03 24.93
CA ILE A 281 18.41 -12.56 23.96
C ILE A 281 19.20 -13.68 24.62
N SER A 282 19.24 -14.81 23.96
CA SER A 282 20.09 -15.95 24.25
C SER A 282 20.97 -16.28 23.06
N GLY A 283 22.19 -16.73 23.29
CA GLY A 283 23.07 -17.08 22.18
C GLY A 283 24.38 -17.67 22.59
N ALA A 284 25.10 -18.15 21.60
CA ALA A 284 26.46 -18.63 21.77
C ALA A 284 27.36 -18.06 20.68
N LEU A 285 28.56 -17.65 21.06
CA LEU A 285 29.57 -17.11 20.17
C LEU A 285 30.86 -17.90 20.37
N ARG A 286 31.51 -18.26 19.25
CA ARG A 286 32.79 -18.93 19.26
C ARG A 286 33.73 -18.25 18.27
N GLY A 287 34.95 -18.02 18.73
CA GLY A 287 35.95 -17.38 17.92
C GLY A 287 37.33 -17.79 18.36
N SER A 288 38.31 -17.31 17.64
CA SER A 288 39.72 -17.52 17.98
C SER A 288 40.55 -16.26 17.67
N LEU A 289 41.66 -16.16 18.34
CA LEU A 289 42.68 -15.15 18.08
C LEU A 289 43.84 -15.78 17.33
N ASP A 290 44.45 -15.03 16.42
CA ASP A 290 45.70 -15.44 15.75
C ASP A 290 46.92 -15.20 16.68
N ILE A 291 48.10 -15.49 16.17
CA ILE A 291 49.37 -15.32 16.93
C ILE A 291 49.71 -13.88 17.25
N GLU A 292 49.11 -12.91 16.53
CA GLU A 292 49.23 -11.49 16.80
C GLU A 292 48.11 -10.97 17.73
N GLY A 293 47.15 -11.84 18.10
CA GLY A 293 46.02 -11.50 18.93
C GLY A 293 44.87 -10.83 18.16
N ARG A 294 44.88 -10.95 16.84
CA ARG A 294 43.79 -10.45 16.02
C ARG A 294 42.65 -11.47 15.98
N LEU A 295 41.43 -10.97 15.94
CA LEU A 295 40.23 -11.79 15.90
C LEU A 295 40.06 -12.45 14.53
N ASN A 296 40.01 -13.77 14.51
CA ASN A 296 39.62 -14.58 13.36
C ASN A 296 38.09 -14.54 13.17
N PRO A 297 37.53 -15.04 12.07
CA PRO A 297 36.09 -15.15 11.88
C PRO A 297 35.39 -15.80 13.09
N VAL A 298 34.30 -15.20 13.50
CA VAL A 298 33.51 -15.58 14.65
C VAL A 298 32.20 -16.24 14.18
N ASN A 299 31.88 -17.39 14.72
CA ASN A 299 30.60 -18.06 14.50
C ASN A 299 29.68 -17.81 15.70
N ALA A 300 28.44 -17.48 15.43
CA ALA A 300 27.46 -17.18 16.44
C ALA A 300 26.09 -17.80 16.15
N THR A 301 25.42 -18.15 17.21
CA THR A 301 23.97 -18.40 17.20
C THR A 301 23.29 -17.37 18.09
N LEU A 302 22.21 -16.80 17.61
CA LEU A 302 21.43 -15.85 18.38
C LEU A 302 19.97 -16.28 18.37
N GLN A 303 19.36 -16.32 19.54
CA GLN A 303 17.94 -16.57 19.75
C GLN A 303 17.35 -15.37 20.48
N ILE A 304 16.32 -14.79 19.92
CA ILE A 304 15.57 -13.68 20.48
C ILE A 304 14.20 -14.23 20.86
N GLY A 305 13.87 -14.18 22.11
CA GLY A 305 12.59 -14.64 22.63
C GLY A 305 11.44 -13.70 22.25
N LYS A 306 10.26 -14.02 22.74
CA LYS A 306 9.07 -13.19 22.54
C LYS A 306 9.30 -11.76 23.01
N GLY A 307 8.94 -10.80 22.17
CA GLY A 307 9.18 -9.40 22.45
C GLY A 307 8.50 -8.45 21.47
N VAL A 308 9.00 -7.23 21.46
CA VAL A 308 8.51 -6.18 20.57
C VAL A 308 9.66 -5.45 19.87
N PHE A 309 9.42 -5.06 18.64
CA PHE A 309 10.27 -4.17 17.86
C PHE A 309 9.73 -2.74 17.99
N LYS A 310 10.54 -1.82 18.46
CA LYS A 310 10.15 -0.44 18.76
C LYS A 310 11.28 0.53 18.40
N PRO A 311 11.41 0.95 17.15
CA PRO A 311 12.50 1.80 16.69
C PRO A 311 12.44 3.25 17.20
N SER A 312 11.30 3.67 17.78
CA SER A 312 11.13 4.95 18.44
C SER A 312 10.18 4.83 19.63
N SER A 313 10.39 5.64 20.67
CA SER A 313 9.54 5.66 21.89
C SER A 313 8.07 5.98 21.58
N ASP A 314 7.81 6.75 20.53
CA ASP A 314 6.50 7.31 20.21
C ASP A 314 5.69 6.46 19.21
N ILE A 315 6.28 5.36 18.73
CA ILE A 315 5.63 4.46 17.76
C ILE A 315 5.03 3.24 18.46
N LYS A 316 3.88 2.80 17.94
CA LYS A 316 3.27 1.55 18.38
C LYS A 316 4.23 0.38 18.14
N PRO A 317 4.59 -0.39 19.17
CA PRO A 317 5.50 -1.50 19.01
C PRO A 317 4.90 -2.62 18.15
N ILE A 318 5.77 -3.29 17.41
CA ILE A 318 5.43 -4.46 16.60
C ILE A 318 5.82 -5.71 17.39
N ALA A 319 4.86 -6.55 17.76
CA ALA A 319 5.09 -7.78 18.51
C ALA A 319 5.62 -8.89 17.60
N PHE A 320 6.54 -9.68 18.11
CA PHE A 320 7.01 -10.93 17.51
C PHE A 320 7.11 -12.03 18.57
N ASP A 321 7.06 -13.29 18.13
CA ASP A 321 7.08 -14.45 19.03
C ASP A 321 8.47 -15.06 19.17
N ALA A 322 9.28 -15.04 18.11
CA ALA A 322 10.66 -15.52 18.14
C ALA A 322 11.47 -15.01 16.94
N ALA A 323 12.77 -14.87 17.14
CA ALA A 323 13.74 -14.79 16.06
C ALA A 323 14.97 -15.64 16.40
N ARG A 324 15.60 -16.22 15.37
CA ARG A 324 16.81 -17.03 15.53
C ARG A 324 17.70 -16.83 14.31
N THR A 325 19.01 -16.79 14.57
CA THR A 325 19.98 -16.75 13.47
C THR A 325 21.24 -17.53 13.79
N TYR A 326 21.83 -18.07 12.73
CA TYR A 326 23.16 -18.67 12.73
C TYR A 326 23.97 -17.87 11.73
N PHE A 327 25.11 -17.35 12.19
CA PHE A 327 25.93 -16.50 11.34
C PHE A 327 27.42 -16.62 11.62
N SER A 328 28.20 -16.23 10.63
CA SER A 328 29.64 -16.02 10.76
C SER A 328 29.99 -14.55 10.49
N TYR A 329 30.83 -14.00 11.30
CA TYR A 329 31.31 -12.61 11.15
C TYR A 329 32.80 -12.60 10.84
N ALA A 330 33.19 -11.92 9.78
CA ALA A 330 34.56 -11.70 9.37
C ALA A 330 35.01 -10.27 9.70
N PRO A 331 35.71 -10.01 10.81
CA PRO A 331 36.02 -8.68 11.28
C PRO A 331 36.77 -7.79 10.29
N GLY A 332 37.63 -8.39 9.46
CA GLY A 332 38.43 -7.65 8.46
C GLY A 332 37.66 -7.17 7.26
N SER A 333 36.48 -7.74 6.95
CA SER A 333 35.66 -7.39 5.78
C SER A 333 34.39 -6.67 6.14
N GLY A 334 33.99 -6.66 7.41
CA GLY A 334 32.69 -6.19 7.85
C GLY A 334 31.50 -7.02 7.33
N LYS A 335 31.78 -8.21 6.80
CA LYS A 335 30.77 -9.12 6.28
C LYS A 335 30.26 -10.05 7.37
N VAL A 336 28.94 -10.18 7.43
CA VAL A 336 28.22 -11.17 8.23
C VAL A 336 27.49 -12.09 7.26
N ASP A 337 27.87 -13.36 7.23
CA ASP A 337 27.19 -14.40 6.46
C ASP A 337 26.21 -15.14 7.37
N PHE A 338 24.98 -15.24 6.96
CA PHE A 338 23.90 -15.94 7.66
C PHE A 338 23.63 -17.29 6.99
N ASP A 339 23.81 -18.36 7.74
CA ASP A 339 23.40 -19.70 7.33
C ASP A 339 21.88 -19.88 7.48
N GLU A 340 21.31 -19.24 8.50
CA GLU A 340 19.86 -19.22 8.73
C GLU A 340 19.49 -17.95 9.48
N ILE A 341 18.43 -17.30 9.02
CA ILE A 341 17.65 -16.30 9.73
C ILE A 341 16.23 -16.83 9.82
N PHE A 342 15.72 -17.02 11.01
CA PHE A 342 14.33 -17.39 11.27
C PHE A 342 13.64 -16.26 12.03
N PHE A 343 12.44 -15.90 11.60
CA PHE A 343 11.60 -14.90 12.25
C PHE A 343 10.16 -15.39 12.32
N ASP A 344 9.52 -15.26 13.45
CA ASP A 344 8.13 -15.65 13.68
C ASP A 344 7.37 -14.54 14.40
N SER A 345 6.31 -14.08 13.76
CA SER A 345 5.33 -13.16 14.33
C SER A 345 3.94 -13.50 13.82
N LYS A 346 2.93 -12.83 14.34
CA LYS A 346 1.55 -12.98 13.86
C LYS A 346 1.40 -12.69 12.37
N ASP A 347 2.13 -11.66 11.88
CA ASP A 347 1.93 -11.10 10.54
C ASP A 347 3.10 -11.42 9.58
N LEU A 348 4.17 -12.08 10.06
CA LEU A 348 5.31 -12.47 9.24
C LEU A 348 6.01 -13.68 9.83
N LYS A 349 6.16 -14.73 9.03
CA LYS A 349 7.05 -15.85 9.27
C LYS A 349 8.02 -15.96 8.11
N ALA A 350 9.31 -16.01 8.44
CA ALA A 350 10.33 -16.06 7.42
C ALA A 350 11.49 -16.98 7.84
N THR A 351 12.03 -17.69 6.87
CA THR A 351 13.31 -18.37 6.96
C THR A 351 14.14 -17.95 5.76
N ALA A 352 15.33 -17.45 6.02
CA ALA A 352 16.21 -16.94 4.97
C ALA A 352 17.67 -17.30 5.27
N ASP A 353 18.50 -17.26 4.24
CA ASP A 353 19.95 -17.21 4.26
C ASP A 353 20.45 -15.97 3.53
N GLY A 354 21.73 -15.66 3.65
CA GLY A 354 22.27 -14.51 2.93
C GLY A 354 23.42 -13.84 3.66
N PHE A 355 23.61 -12.56 3.41
CA PHE A 355 24.68 -11.81 4.06
C PHE A 355 24.32 -10.34 4.29
N ILE A 356 25.05 -9.75 5.23
CA ILE A 356 25.04 -8.30 5.50
C ILE A 356 26.47 -7.77 5.34
N ILE A 357 26.59 -6.60 4.72
CA ILE A 357 27.83 -5.83 4.68
C ILE A 357 27.61 -4.58 5.54
N ILE A 358 28.45 -4.40 6.54
CA ILE A 358 28.49 -3.22 7.38
C ILE A 358 29.31 -2.16 6.66
N GLU A 359 28.66 -1.05 6.27
CA GLU A 359 29.33 0.11 5.71
C GLU A 359 30.03 0.86 6.86
N ASP A 360 31.28 1.19 6.75
CA ASP A 360 32.10 1.88 7.75
C ASP A 360 32.31 1.12 9.08
N ILE A 361 33.27 0.18 9.04
CA ILE A 361 33.69 -0.61 10.23
C ILE A 361 34.42 0.26 11.28
N THR A 362 34.94 1.44 10.87
CA THR A 362 35.77 2.29 11.74
C THR A 362 34.97 3.21 12.64
N ASN A 363 33.73 3.50 12.25
CA ASN A 363 32.74 4.25 13.01
C ASN A 363 31.59 3.33 13.42
N LEU A 364 30.66 3.82 14.21
CA LEU A 364 29.43 3.10 14.52
C LEU A 364 28.75 2.65 13.22
N PRO A 365 28.37 1.38 13.08
CA PRO A 365 27.64 0.94 11.93
C PRO A 365 26.24 1.55 11.96
N GLU A 366 26.10 2.70 11.30
CA GLU A 366 24.79 3.35 11.13
C GLU A 366 24.02 2.75 9.94
N THR A 367 24.76 2.20 8.99
CA THR A 367 24.18 1.69 7.73
C THR A 367 24.74 0.31 7.41
N PHE A 368 23.87 -0.57 6.96
CA PHE A 368 24.25 -1.87 6.42
C PHE A 368 23.40 -2.25 5.21
N VAL A 369 23.99 -3.01 4.30
CA VAL A 369 23.34 -3.58 3.13
C VAL A 369 23.17 -5.07 3.35
N ALA A 370 21.96 -5.57 3.25
CA ALA A 370 21.61 -6.98 3.37
C ALA A 370 21.13 -7.53 2.04
N GLN A 371 21.59 -8.74 1.71
CA GLN A 371 21.02 -9.54 0.64
C GLN A 371 20.56 -10.86 1.22
N LEU A 372 19.26 -11.14 1.10
CA LEU A 372 18.62 -12.30 1.69
C LEU A 372 17.89 -13.14 0.64
N ASN A 373 17.98 -14.45 0.80
CA ASN A 373 17.22 -15.45 0.04
C ASN A 373 16.28 -16.15 1.01
N PHE A 374 15.00 -16.08 0.76
CA PHE A 374 13.99 -16.69 1.61
C PHE A 374 13.63 -18.07 1.10
N SER A 375 13.85 -19.06 1.93
CA SER A 375 13.42 -20.45 1.70
C SER A 375 11.99 -20.69 2.20
N ASN A 376 11.49 -19.84 3.07
CA ASN A 376 10.10 -19.75 3.49
C ASN A 376 9.77 -18.31 3.81
N LEU A 377 8.65 -17.81 3.26
CA LEU A 377 8.11 -16.49 3.55
C LEU A 377 6.58 -16.62 3.59
N GLU A 378 6.02 -16.45 4.76
CA GLU A 378 4.57 -16.41 4.97
C GLU A 378 4.22 -15.08 5.62
N THR A 379 3.31 -14.35 5.00
CA THR A 379 2.80 -13.11 5.58
C THR A 379 1.39 -13.29 6.11
N GLY A 380 1.05 -12.52 7.13
CA GLY A 380 -0.35 -12.30 7.51
C GLY A 380 -1.04 -11.35 6.52
N THR A 381 -2.25 -10.99 6.87
CA THR A 381 -3.07 -10.08 6.05
C THR A 381 -2.68 -8.60 6.23
N PHE A 382 -1.86 -8.26 7.20
CA PHE A 382 -1.51 -6.88 7.60
C PHE A 382 -2.71 -5.93 7.75
N GLY A 383 -3.94 -6.47 7.74
CA GLY A 383 -5.18 -5.70 7.77
C GLY A 383 -5.59 -5.07 6.43
N PHE A 384 -4.80 -5.21 5.38
CA PHE A 384 -5.08 -4.69 4.04
C PHE A 384 -5.02 -5.75 2.93
N LEU A 385 -4.74 -7.01 3.25
CA LEU A 385 -4.86 -8.15 2.35
C LEU A 385 -5.97 -9.09 2.84
N ASN A 386 -6.60 -9.83 1.93
CA ASN A 386 -7.55 -10.89 2.29
C ASN A 386 -6.82 -12.16 2.71
N ASN A 387 -5.84 -12.56 1.94
CA ASN A 387 -4.93 -13.66 2.23
C ASN A 387 -3.50 -13.15 2.26
N GLY A 388 -2.68 -13.77 3.08
CA GLY A 388 -1.25 -13.51 3.11
C GLY A 388 -0.54 -14.08 1.87
N ILE A 389 0.69 -13.66 1.68
CA ILE A 389 1.61 -14.16 0.68
C ILE A 389 2.30 -15.41 1.24
N SER A 390 2.46 -16.44 0.44
CA SER A 390 3.21 -17.65 0.79
C SER A 390 4.21 -17.97 -0.32
N SER A 391 5.50 -17.97 0.02
CA SER A 391 6.58 -18.17 -0.92
C SER A 391 7.67 -19.08 -0.35
N ASN A 392 8.21 -19.92 -1.19
CA ASN A 392 9.43 -20.70 -0.92
C ASN A 392 10.63 -20.21 -1.75
N SER A 393 10.44 -19.15 -2.51
CA SER A 393 11.46 -18.56 -3.36
C SER A 393 11.25 -17.05 -3.44
N ALA A 394 11.82 -16.34 -2.45
CA ALA A 394 11.86 -14.90 -2.47
C ALA A 394 13.28 -14.41 -2.25
N THR A 395 13.63 -13.28 -2.85
CA THR A 395 14.94 -12.65 -2.67
C THR A 395 14.78 -11.17 -2.40
N SER A 396 15.61 -10.62 -1.54
CA SER A 396 15.58 -9.20 -1.27
C SER A 396 16.95 -8.61 -1.05
N THR A 397 17.07 -7.34 -1.43
CA THR A 397 18.17 -6.46 -1.03
C THR A 397 17.59 -5.35 -0.18
N PHE A 398 18.19 -5.13 0.99
CA PHE A 398 17.82 -4.06 1.90
C PHE A 398 19.02 -3.18 2.16
N LYS A 399 18.80 -1.88 2.24
CA LYS A 399 19.74 -0.94 2.86
C LYS A 399 19.08 -0.39 4.12
N VAL A 400 19.69 -0.64 5.26
CA VAL A 400 19.13 -0.28 6.56
C VAL A 400 20.00 0.77 7.20
N GLN A 401 19.41 1.88 7.59
CA GLN A 401 20.00 2.89 8.47
C GLN A 401 19.30 2.82 9.82
N LEU A 402 20.06 2.84 10.91
CA LEU A 402 19.52 2.65 12.26
C LEU A 402 19.14 3.95 12.94
N ALA A 403 19.83 5.05 12.64
CA ALA A 403 19.59 6.35 13.25
C ALA A 403 19.77 7.49 12.23
N PRO A 404 18.70 8.15 11.74
CA PRO A 404 17.28 7.77 11.96
C PRO A 404 16.94 6.43 11.31
N PHE A 405 15.94 5.73 11.86
CA PHE A 405 15.55 4.42 11.34
C PHE A 405 14.93 4.53 9.94
N ASP A 406 15.60 3.91 8.98
CA ASP A 406 15.20 3.89 7.57
C ASP A 406 15.60 2.57 6.93
N ILE A 407 14.70 1.97 6.17
CA ILE A 407 14.94 0.77 5.36
C ILE A 407 14.60 1.11 3.92
N GLU A 408 15.60 1.17 3.08
CA GLU A 408 15.44 1.20 1.64
C GLU A 408 15.36 -0.24 1.11
N ILE A 409 14.43 -0.50 0.22
CA ILE A 409 14.19 -1.79 -0.43
C ILE A 409 14.44 -1.60 -1.93
N PRO A 410 15.69 -1.71 -2.40
CA PRO A 410 16.00 -1.63 -3.82
C PRO A 410 15.34 -2.72 -4.64
N GLN A 411 15.13 -3.88 -4.01
CA GLN A 411 14.47 -5.02 -4.63
C GLN A 411 13.96 -5.99 -3.57
N LEU A 412 12.71 -6.41 -3.73
CA LEU A 412 12.10 -7.55 -3.05
C LEU A 412 11.32 -8.34 -4.10
N PHE A 413 11.87 -9.44 -4.53
CA PHE A 413 11.21 -10.36 -5.45
C PHE A 413 10.56 -11.51 -4.68
N ILE A 414 9.29 -11.80 -4.96
CA ILE A 414 8.52 -12.85 -4.33
C ILE A 414 7.77 -13.62 -5.42
N TYR A 415 7.85 -14.94 -5.38
CA TYR A 415 6.96 -15.80 -6.14
C TYR A 415 5.92 -16.39 -5.18
N ASP A 416 4.67 -15.96 -5.30
CA ASP A 416 3.59 -16.44 -4.45
C ASP A 416 3.08 -17.80 -4.93
N ILE A 417 3.13 -18.82 -4.06
CA ILE A 417 2.79 -20.20 -4.42
C ILE A 417 1.29 -20.38 -4.70
N PRO A 418 0.37 -19.86 -3.86
CA PRO A 418 -1.07 -20.07 -4.08
C PRO A 418 -1.56 -19.49 -5.40
N THR A 419 -1.08 -18.33 -5.78
CA THR A 419 -1.55 -17.61 -6.97
C THR A 419 -0.64 -17.79 -8.17
N GLN A 420 0.58 -18.30 -7.99
CA GLN A 420 1.63 -18.40 -9.01
C GLN A 420 2.02 -17.04 -9.61
N VAL A 421 1.85 -15.96 -8.87
CA VAL A 421 2.16 -14.60 -9.28
C VAL A 421 3.56 -14.20 -8.81
N SER A 422 4.34 -13.64 -9.73
CA SER A 422 5.63 -13.01 -9.41
C SER A 422 5.41 -11.55 -9.03
N ILE A 423 5.92 -11.16 -7.87
CA ILE A 423 5.78 -9.83 -7.29
C ILE A 423 7.17 -9.23 -7.13
N ASN A 424 7.39 -8.06 -7.65
CA ASN A 424 8.62 -7.30 -7.43
C ASN A 424 8.27 -5.97 -6.76
N THR A 425 8.85 -5.73 -5.60
CA THR A 425 8.57 -4.55 -4.78
C THR A 425 9.85 -3.77 -4.56
N THR A 426 9.77 -2.47 -4.71
CA THR A 426 10.80 -1.49 -4.35
C THR A 426 10.21 -0.45 -3.41
N GLY A 427 11.03 0.29 -2.69
CA GLY A 427 10.53 1.36 -1.85
C GLY A 427 11.34 1.61 -0.59
N PHE A 428 10.69 2.22 0.38
CA PHE A 428 11.31 2.51 1.68
C PHE A 428 10.30 2.41 2.84
N ILE A 429 10.84 2.13 4.02
CA ILE A 429 10.12 2.12 5.29
C ILE A 429 10.92 2.95 6.27
N SER A 430 10.42 4.07 6.72
CA SER A 430 11.11 4.94 7.67
C SER A 430 10.23 5.32 8.86
N VAL A 431 10.87 5.81 9.90
CA VAL A 431 10.21 6.31 11.09
C VAL A 431 10.36 7.83 11.15
N LYS A 432 9.26 8.55 11.12
CA LYS A 432 9.17 10.00 11.27
C LYS A 432 8.46 10.32 12.58
N GLU A 433 9.12 11.03 13.47
CA GLU A 433 8.55 11.48 14.75
C GLU A 433 7.64 10.44 15.46
N LYS A 434 6.37 10.32 15.02
CA LYS A 434 5.32 9.52 15.68
C LYS A 434 4.59 8.56 14.75
N TYR A 435 5.05 8.38 13.50
CA TYR A 435 4.38 7.53 12.53
C TYR A 435 5.36 6.83 11.61
N TRP A 436 4.90 5.73 11.02
CA TRP A 436 5.59 5.05 9.95
C TRP A 436 5.38 5.82 8.64
N ASP A 437 6.46 6.09 7.94
CA ASP A 437 6.47 6.65 6.59
C ASP A 437 6.90 5.53 5.64
N ILE A 438 5.95 5.00 4.89
CA ILE A 438 6.14 3.83 4.04
C ILE A 438 5.73 4.20 2.62
N SER A 439 6.61 3.91 1.67
CA SER A 439 6.32 4.00 0.25
C SER A 439 6.80 2.73 -0.43
N LEU A 440 5.87 1.97 -0.99
CA LEU A 440 6.16 0.72 -1.69
C LEU A 440 5.58 0.78 -3.10
N ASP A 441 6.41 0.52 -4.08
CA ASP A 441 6.07 0.35 -5.48
C ASP A 441 6.19 -1.13 -5.83
N THR A 442 5.06 -1.74 -6.14
CA THR A 442 4.96 -3.17 -6.43
C THR A 442 4.52 -3.37 -7.87
N ILE A 443 5.24 -4.20 -8.59
CA ILE A 443 4.93 -4.55 -9.98
C ILE A 443 4.78 -6.07 -10.12
N SER A 444 3.92 -6.48 -11.02
CA SER A 444 3.78 -7.86 -11.48
C SER A 444 3.52 -7.86 -12.99
N GLU A 445 4.16 -8.77 -13.71
CA GLU A 445 4.00 -8.84 -15.17
C GLU A 445 2.59 -9.24 -15.58
N SER A 446 2.02 -10.21 -14.90
CA SER A 446 0.67 -10.69 -15.19
C SER A 446 0.04 -11.42 -14.01
N ALA A 447 -1.29 -11.39 -13.97
CA ALA A 447 -2.10 -12.17 -13.04
C ALA A 447 -3.51 -12.37 -13.63
N ASP A 448 -4.17 -13.45 -13.26
CA ASP A 448 -5.59 -13.59 -13.53
C ASP A 448 -6.41 -12.79 -12.50
N LEU A 449 -7.61 -12.41 -12.85
CA LEU A 449 -8.49 -11.65 -11.94
C LEU A 449 -8.72 -12.38 -10.61
N GLU A 450 -8.81 -13.70 -10.62
CA GLU A 450 -8.96 -14.52 -9.40
C GLU A 450 -7.80 -14.32 -8.44
N ASN A 451 -6.58 -14.14 -8.94
CA ASN A 451 -5.40 -13.90 -8.14
C ASN A 451 -5.45 -12.53 -7.46
N VAL A 452 -5.95 -11.51 -8.14
CA VAL A 452 -6.18 -10.19 -7.53
C VAL A 452 -7.27 -10.27 -6.46
N LEU A 453 -8.36 -10.99 -6.72
CA LEU A 453 -9.43 -11.21 -5.75
C LEU A 453 -8.98 -12.04 -4.55
N TYR A 454 -7.98 -12.90 -4.71
CA TYR A 454 -7.36 -13.65 -3.63
C TYR A 454 -6.71 -12.73 -2.59
N PHE A 455 -6.04 -11.66 -3.03
CA PHE A 455 -5.40 -10.67 -2.15
C PHE A 455 -6.36 -9.56 -1.70
N TRP A 456 -7.40 -9.26 -2.46
CA TRP A 456 -8.31 -8.14 -2.17
C TRP A 456 -9.23 -8.44 -0.98
N PRO A 457 -9.14 -7.69 0.15
CA PRO A 457 -9.96 -7.95 1.32
C PRO A 457 -11.45 -7.79 1.04
N GLU A 458 -12.25 -8.74 1.51
CA GLU A 458 -13.71 -8.67 1.42
C GLU A 458 -14.28 -7.45 2.14
N SER A 459 -13.62 -7.00 3.20
CA SER A 459 -14.00 -5.81 3.98
C SER A 459 -13.66 -4.50 3.28
N HIS A 460 -12.64 -4.48 2.40
CA HIS A 460 -12.18 -3.25 1.75
C HIS A 460 -12.95 -3.00 0.45
N LYS A 461 -13.70 -1.88 0.41
CA LYS A 461 -14.57 -1.54 -0.73
C LYS A 461 -15.45 -2.73 -1.16
N SER A 462 -16.04 -3.42 -0.18
CA SER A 462 -16.78 -4.67 -0.36
C SER A 462 -17.80 -4.66 -1.50
N LYS A 463 -18.48 -3.51 -1.71
CA LYS A 463 -19.43 -3.33 -2.82
C LYS A 463 -18.77 -3.36 -4.20
N VAL A 464 -17.57 -2.79 -4.33
CA VAL A 464 -16.82 -2.80 -5.60
C VAL A 464 -16.29 -4.21 -5.87
N ARG A 465 -15.72 -4.84 -4.84
CA ARG A 465 -15.26 -6.23 -4.95
C ARG A 465 -16.41 -7.17 -5.35
N GLN A 466 -17.55 -7.05 -4.69
CA GLN A 466 -18.74 -7.86 -5.01
C GLN A 466 -19.22 -7.58 -6.44
N TRP A 467 -19.22 -6.32 -6.86
CA TRP A 467 -19.56 -5.97 -8.24
C TRP A 467 -18.61 -6.62 -9.25
N VAL A 468 -17.30 -6.62 -8.98
CA VAL A 468 -16.33 -7.30 -9.84
C VAL A 468 -16.62 -8.80 -9.90
N VAL A 469 -16.84 -9.46 -8.76
CA VAL A 469 -17.17 -10.90 -8.70
C VAL A 469 -18.46 -11.22 -9.44
N ASP A 470 -19.48 -10.37 -9.36
CA ASP A 470 -20.79 -10.61 -9.94
C ASP A 470 -20.87 -10.32 -11.45
N HIS A 471 -19.92 -9.53 -12.00
CA HIS A 471 -20.03 -8.99 -13.33
C HIS A 471 -18.90 -9.40 -14.29
N PHE A 472 -17.77 -9.88 -13.77
CA PHE A 472 -16.65 -10.34 -14.60
C PHE A 472 -16.65 -11.88 -14.67
N GLU A 473 -16.48 -12.43 -15.87
CA GLU A 473 -16.34 -13.87 -16.06
C GLU A 473 -14.88 -14.31 -16.12
N GLU A 474 -14.09 -13.68 -16.98
CA GLU A 474 -12.65 -13.95 -17.14
C GLU A 474 -11.93 -12.63 -17.40
N SER A 475 -10.69 -12.53 -16.93
CA SER A 475 -9.84 -11.38 -17.24
C SER A 475 -8.37 -11.72 -16.98
N LYS A 476 -7.52 -11.41 -17.94
CA LYS A 476 -6.07 -11.43 -17.79
C LYS A 476 -5.57 -10.03 -17.56
N LEU A 477 -4.85 -9.85 -16.49
CA LEU A 477 -4.24 -8.58 -16.14
C LEU A 477 -2.75 -8.63 -16.46
N PHE A 478 -2.21 -7.52 -16.93
CA PHE A 478 -0.79 -7.37 -17.28
C PHE A 478 -0.27 -5.98 -16.88
N ASP A 479 1.04 -5.83 -16.78
CA ASP A 479 1.69 -4.57 -16.38
C ASP A 479 1.08 -4.02 -15.08
N ILE A 480 0.88 -4.92 -14.11
CA ILE A 480 0.24 -4.57 -12.84
C ILE A 480 1.22 -3.74 -12.01
N SER A 481 0.80 -2.57 -11.60
CA SER A 481 1.53 -1.71 -10.69
C SER A 481 0.63 -1.29 -9.53
N MET A 482 1.16 -1.41 -8.33
CA MET A 482 0.53 -0.97 -7.10
C MET A 482 1.50 -0.08 -6.33
N GLN A 483 1.07 1.11 -5.98
CA GLN A 483 1.77 2.01 -5.07
C GLN A 483 1.04 2.07 -3.75
N MET A 484 1.75 1.87 -2.67
CA MET A 484 1.26 2.03 -1.32
C MET A 484 2.02 3.16 -0.63
N GLU A 485 1.31 4.14 -0.15
CA GLU A 485 1.85 5.24 0.65
C GLU A 485 1.16 5.27 2.00
N MET A 486 1.93 5.27 3.07
CA MET A 486 1.45 5.43 4.43
C MET A 486 2.34 6.45 5.14
N GLY A 487 1.75 7.53 5.61
CA GLY A 487 2.46 8.60 6.31
C GLY A 487 1.65 9.08 7.51
N LYS A 488 1.56 10.38 7.70
CA LYS A 488 0.81 10.99 8.81
C LYS A 488 -0.70 10.71 8.66
N GLY A 489 -1.14 9.54 9.09
CA GLY A 489 -2.54 9.09 9.06
C GLY A 489 -2.62 7.59 9.32
N ASP A 490 -3.79 7.09 9.71
CA ASP A 490 -3.97 5.69 10.13
C ASP A 490 -4.23 4.71 8.98
N SER A 491 -4.44 5.20 7.77
CA SER A 491 -4.83 4.35 6.64
C SER A 491 -3.89 4.51 5.45
N PRO A 492 -3.37 3.42 4.89
CA PRO A 492 -2.53 3.48 3.69
C PRO A 492 -3.32 3.99 2.49
N MET A 493 -2.67 4.81 1.68
CA MET A 493 -3.13 5.22 0.35
C MET A 493 -2.64 4.20 -0.67
N LEU A 494 -3.58 3.61 -1.41
CA LEU A 494 -3.27 2.66 -2.47
C LEU A 494 -3.60 3.26 -3.83
N SER A 495 -2.66 3.19 -4.74
CA SER A 495 -2.83 3.51 -6.15
C SER A 495 -2.59 2.25 -6.97
N TRP A 496 -3.41 2.05 -8.00
CA TRP A 496 -3.36 0.87 -8.85
C TRP A 496 -3.35 1.25 -10.31
N SER A 497 -2.57 0.56 -11.10
CA SER A 497 -2.69 0.58 -12.56
C SER A 497 -2.40 -0.80 -13.11
N PHE A 498 -3.15 -1.19 -14.14
CA PHE A 498 -2.93 -2.42 -14.89
C PHE A 498 -3.59 -2.34 -16.27
N GLY A 499 -3.04 -3.07 -17.20
CA GLY A 499 -3.71 -3.43 -18.42
C GLY A 499 -4.57 -4.67 -18.21
N PHE A 500 -5.64 -4.82 -18.99
CA PHE A 500 -6.46 -6.03 -19.04
C PHE A 500 -6.70 -6.47 -20.48
N SER A 501 -6.78 -7.78 -20.68
CA SER A 501 -7.05 -8.38 -21.99
C SER A 501 -7.93 -9.61 -21.84
N ASP A 502 -8.52 -10.04 -22.95
CA ASP A 502 -9.40 -11.20 -23.01
C ASP A 502 -10.51 -11.17 -21.95
N THR A 503 -10.97 -9.96 -21.64
CA THR A 503 -11.91 -9.74 -20.55
C THR A 503 -13.34 -9.81 -21.06
N SER A 504 -14.18 -10.56 -20.34
CA SER A 504 -15.63 -10.60 -20.54
C SER A 504 -16.34 -10.12 -19.29
N PHE A 505 -17.14 -9.10 -19.41
CA PHE A 505 -17.88 -8.55 -18.28
C PHE A 505 -19.23 -7.96 -18.67
N SER A 506 -20.16 -7.95 -17.73
CA SER A 506 -21.44 -7.26 -17.88
C SER A 506 -21.46 -6.00 -17.04
N PRO A 507 -21.63 -4.80 -17.62
CA PRO A 507 -21.61 -3.55 -16.86
C PRO A 507 -22.79 -3.43 -15.87
N LEU A 508 -23.91 -4.10 -16.16
CA LEU A 508 -25.12 -4.12 -15.33
C LEU A 508 -25.68 -5.54 -15.27
N LYS A 509 -26.23 -5.95 -14.16
CA LYS A 509 -26.84 -7.27 -14.00
C LYS A 509 -27.93 -7.52 -15.04
N GLY A 510 -27.75 -8.56 -15.84
CA GLY A 510 -28.66 -8.93 -16.93
C GLY A 510 -28.46 -8.14 -18.22
N PHE A 511 -27.50 -7.24 -18.29
CA PHE A 511 -27.09 -6.57 -19.53
C PHE A 511 -26.19 -7.50 -20.37
N PRO A 512 -26.15 -7.37 -21.69
CA PRO A 512 -25.27 -8.16 -22.51
C PRO A 512 -23.80 -8.02 -22.13
N LEU A 513 -23.05 -9.12 -22.28
CA LEU A 513 -21.61 -9.15 -22.02
C LEU A 513 -20.84 -8.30 -23.04
N ILE A 514 -19.91 -7.52 -22.54
CA ILE A 514 -18.84 -6.96 -23.33
C ILE A 514 -17.77 -8.04 -23.43
N ASN A 515 -17.47 -8.47 -24.63
CA ASN A 515 -16.56 -9.58 -24.89
C ASN A 515 -15.28 -9.10 -25.54
N LYS A 516 -14.22 -9.88 -25.38
CA LYS A 516 -12.89 -9.63 -25.97
C LYS A 516 -12.39 -8.23 -25.67
N SER A 517 -12.73 -7.74 -24.49
CA SER A 517 -12.32 -6.42 -24.11
C SER A 517 -10.86 -6.39 -23.68
N SER A 518 -10.20 -5.30 -24.02
CA SER A 518 -8.88 -4.94 -23.53
C SER A 518 -8.84 -3.45 -23.20
N GLY A 519 -7.95 -3.06 -22.31
CA GLY A 519 -7.83 -1.68 -21.92
C GLY A 519 -6.94 -1.48 -20.70
N HIS A 520 -7.10 -0.33 -20.07
CA HIS A 520 -6.31 0.07 -18.91
C HIS A 520 -7.18 0.54 -17.76
N PHE A 521 -6.78 0.18 -16.57
CA PHE A 521 -7.33 0.64 -15.31
C PHE A 521 -6.28 1.47 -14.58
N VAL A 522 -6.66 2.64 -14.07
CA VAL A 522 -5.82 3.48 -13.21
C VAL A 522 -6.68 4.01 -12.06
N SER A 523 -6.24 3.81 -10.84
CA SER A 523 -6.85 4.39 -9.64
C SER A 523 -5.76 5.06 -8.80
N LYS A 524 -5.80 6.39 -8.71
CA LYS A 524 -4.81 7.20 -7.98
C LYS A 524 -5.50 8.41 -7.34
N ASN A 525 -5.11 8.76 -6.13
CA ASN A 525 -5.61 9.94 -5.42
C ASN A 525 -7.14 10.04 -5.37
N TYR A 526 -7.82 8.89 -5.11
CA TYR A 526 -9.30 8.76 -5.11
C TYR A 526 -9.97 8.92 -6.47
N SER A 527 -9.23 9.24 -7.52
CA SER A 527 -9.70 9.20 -8.90
C SER A 527 -9.57 7.79 -9.45
N THR A 528 -10.49 7.39 -10.32
CA THR A 528 -10.44 6.10 -11.00
C THR A 528 -10.81 6.29 -12.47
N THR A 529 -10.00 5.76 -13.35
CA THR A 529 -10.23 5.74 -14.81
C THR A 529 -10.12 4.31 -15.30
N VAL A 530 -11.10 3.90 -16.10
CA VAL A 530 -11.04 2.69 -16.92
C VAL A 530 -11.18 3.10 -18.37
N LEU A 531 -10.18 2.83 -19.16
CA LEU A 531 -10.20 3.05 -20.62
C LEU A 531 -10.36 1.70 -21.30
N LEU A 532 -11.35 1.60 -22.16
CA LEU A 532 -11.60 0.43 -22.99
C LEU A 532 -10.97 0.66 -24.36
N GLU A 533 -9.88 0.00 -24.67
CA GLU A 533 -9.23 0.09 -25.98
C GLU A 533 -9.94 -0.75 -27.01
N LYS A 534 -10.45 -1.89 -26.61
CA LYS A 534 -11.29 -2.80 -27.41
C LYS A 534 -12.44 -3.30 -26.56
N GLY A 535 -13.59 -3.45 -27.18
CA GLY A 535 -14.73 -4.06 -26.52
C GLY A 535 -15.88 -4.25 -27.51
N LEU A 536 -16.47 -5.44 -27.50
CA LEU A 536 -17.54 -5.80 -28.41
C LEU A 536 -18.77 -6.26 -27.64
N PHE A 537 -19.89 -5.62 -27.88
CA PHE A 537 -21.20 -6.20 -27.58
C PHE A 537 -21.64 -7.12 -28.71
N PHE A 538 -22.31 -8.20 -28.36
CA PHE A 538 -23.06 -9.01 -29.27
C PHE A 538 -24.56 -8.84 -28.98
N ASP A 539 -25.33 -8.48 -30.02
CA ASP A 539 -26.79 -8.47 -29.91
C ASP A 539 -27.36 -9.90 -29.88
N SER A 540 -28.66 -10.01 -29.74
CA SER A 540 -29.37 -11.31 -29.74
C SER A 540 -29.16 -12.14 -31.03
N ASN A 541 -28.77 -11.48 -32.11
CA ASN A 541 -28.52 -12.06 -33.44
C ASN A 541 -27.02 -12.27 -33.72
N LYS A 542 -26.15 -12.08 -32.72
CA LYS A 542 -24.69 -12.19 -32.81
C LYS A 542 -24.03 -11.14 -33.72
N ARG A 543 -24.71 -10.03 -34.03
CA ARG A 543 -24.10 -8.87 -34.68
C ARG A 543 -23.35 -8.06 -33.64
N THR A 544 -22.31 -7.35 -34.07
CA THR A 544 -21.38 -6.65 -33.17
C THR A 544 -21.68 -5.16 -33.07
N ILE A 545 -21.48 -4.61 -31.89
CA ILE A 545 -21.27 -3.18 -31.65
C ILE A 545 -19.87 -3.03 -31.08
N ASP A 546 -19.05 -2.26 -31.73
CA ASP A 546 -17.72 -1.90 -31.24
C ASP A 546 -17.84 -0.68 -30.32
N ILE A 547 -17.38 -0.84 -29.06
CA ILE A 547 -17.38 0.22 -28.03
C ILE A 547 -15.96 0.66 -27.66
N SER A 548 -15.00 0.41 -28.54
CA SER A 548 -13.60 0.79 -28.34
C SER A 548 -13.43 2.29 -28.13
N GLY A 549 -12.56 2.70 -27.23
CA GLY A 549 -12.36 4.10 -26.84
C GLY A 549 -13.35 4.62 -25.80
N SER A 550 -14.24 3.77 -25.28
CA SER A 550 -15.12 4.12 -24.16
C SER A 550 -14.33 4.24 -22.85
N ARG A 551 -14.79 5.12 -21.96
CA ARG A 551 -14.09 5.43 -20.71
C ARG A 551 -15.10 5.52 -19.55
N PHE A 552 -14.76 4.92 -18.43
CA PHE A 552 -15.40 5.13 -17.13
C PHE A 552 -14.47 5.98 -16.26
N PHE A 553 -15.03 7.01 -15.63
CA PHE A 553 -14.25 7.96 -14.83
C PHE A 553 -14.95 8.32 -13.52
N ILE A 554 -14.20 8.27 -12.43
CA ILE A 554 -14.56 8.81 -11.12
C ILE A 554 -13.52 9.86 -10.77
N GLU A 555 -13.92 11.09 -10.59
CA GLU A 555 -13.02 12.16 -10.19
C GLU A 555 -12.57 12.01 -8.73
N ASN A 556 -13.53 11.79 -7.82
CA ASN A 556 -13.26 11.69 -6.39
C ASN A 556 -14.20 10.71 -5.69
N SER A 557 -13.68 9.54 -5.36
CA SER A 557 -14.44 8.47 -4.67
C SER A 557 -14.77 8.75 -3.19
N ARG A 558 -14.25 9.85 -2.61
CA ARG A 558 -14.61 10.29 -1.25
C ARG A 558 -16.00 10.92 -1.19
N ILE A 559 -16.45 11.54 -2.27
CA ILE A 559 -17.78 12.13 -2.37
C ILE A 559 -18.81 10.99 -2.33
N LYS A 560 -19.85 11.14 -1.50
CA LYS A 560 -20.89 10.12 -1.37
C LYS A 560 -22.27 10.76 -1.50
N PRO A 561 -23.18 10.21 -2.32
CA PRO A 561 -22.94 9.15 -3.30
C PRO A 561 -21.91 9.57 -4.35
N THR A 562 -21.06 8.62 -4.78
CA THR A 562 -19.93 8.91 -5.67
C THR A 562 -20.39 9.26 -7.08
N PRO A 563 -20.09 10.44 -7.63
CA PRO A 563 -20.36 10.74 -9.02
C PRO A 563 -19.41 9.98 -9.94
N ALA A 564 -19.93 9.45 -11.03
CA ALA A 564 -19.17 8.79 -12.07
C ALA A 564 -19.64 9.27 -13.46
N GLU A 565 -18.68 9.43 -14.36
CA GLU A 565 -18.87 9.75 -15.75
C GLU A 565 -18.51 8.54 -16.62
N ILE A 566 -19.35 8.23 -17.59
CA ILE A 566 -19.13 7.20 -18.58
C ILE A 566 -19.15 7.88 -19.95
N LEU A 567 -18.00 7.95 -20.61
CA LEU A 567 -17.90 8.30 -22.01
C LEU A 567 -18.05 7.01 -22.83
N ILE A 568 -19.07 6.94 -23.63
CA ILE A 568 -19.34 5.81 -24.51
C ILE A 568 -19.01 6.25 -25.93
N LYS A 569 -18.21 5.46 -26.64
CA LYS A 569 -18.07 5.50 -28.11
C LYS A 569 -18.59 4.18 -28.63
N ALA A 570 -19.34 4.22 -29.71
CA ALA A 570 -19.94 3.00 -30.20
C ALA A 570 -20.18 3.05 -31.71
N ASP A 571 -19.77 2.00 -32.41
CA ASP A 571 -19.92 1.83 -33.84
C ASP A 571 -20.60 0.50 -34.15
N GLY A 572 -21.61 0.50 -35.02
CA GLY A 572 -22.32 -0.73 -35.34
C GLY A 572 -23.58 -0.50 -36.20
N GLY A 573 -24.35 -1.56 -36.37
CA GLY A 573 -25.63 -1.48 -37.07
C GLY A 573 -26.77 -0.95 -36.20
N LEU A 574 -27.66 -0.10 -36.71
CA LEU A 574 -28.79 0.48 -35.99
C LEU A 574 -29.61 -0.57 -35.23
N GLY A 575 -29.98 -1.67 -35.87
CA GLY A 575 -30.73 -2.72 -35.19
C GLY A 575 -30.01 -3.37 -34.00
N SER A 576 -28.68 -3.44 -34.07
CA SER A 576 -27.89 -3.95 -32.94
C SER A 576 -27.91 -2.97 -31.76
N PHE A 577 -27.80 -1.67 -32.00
CA PHE A 577 -27.95 -0.64 -30.96
C PHE A 577 -29.30 -0.72 -30.28
N LEU A 578 -30.38 -0.80 -31.06
CA LEU A 578 -31.73 -0.85 -30.54
C LEU A 578 -31.99 -2.13 -29.72
N ASP A 579 -31.47 -3.28 -30.16
CA ASP A 579 -31.53 -4.54 -29.44
C ASP A 579 -30.76 -4.46 -28.08
N VAL A 580 -29.54 -3.89 -28.06
CA VAL A 580 -28.76 -3.72 -26.82
C VAL A 580 -29.45 -2.74 -25.89
N LEU A 581 -29.97 -1.62 -26.37
CA LEU A 581 -30.72 -0.63 -25.59
C LEU A 581 -32.04 -1.20 -25.05
N ASN A 582 -32.61 -2.19 -25.71
CA ASN A 582 -33.80 -2.90 -25.24
C ASN A 582 -33.50 -4.11 -24.36
N SER A 583 -32.21 -4.41 -24.12
CA SER A 583 -31.84 -5.49 -23.17
C SER A 583 -32.11 -5.11 -21.72
N PRO A 584 -32.44 -6.09 -20.85
CA PRO A 584 -32.56 -5.83 -19.41
C PRO A 584 -31.24 -5.27 -18.82
N PRO A 585 -31.29 -4.36 -17.87
CA PRO A 585 -32.48 -3.78 -17.22
C PRO A 585 -33.01 -2.53 -17.92
N LEU A 586 -32.39 -2.06 -19.02
CA LEU A 586 -32.74 -0.78 -19.66
C LEU A 586 -34.14 -0.81 -20.28
N LYS A 587 -34.42 -1.80 -21.12
CA LYS A 587 -35.69 -1.97 -21.83
C LYS A 587 -36.20 -0.66 -22.47
N LEU A 588 -35.28 0.10 -23.07
CA LEU A 588 -35.58 1.47 -23.50
C LEU A 588 -36.66 1.49 -24.57
N MET A 589 -36.53 0.64 -25.58
CA MET A 589 -37.51 0.60 -26.70
C MET A 589 -38.89 0.19 -26.21
N ASP A 590 -38.99 -0.77 -25.27
CA ASP A 590 -40.26 -1.15 -24.65
C ASP A 590 -40.89 0.03 -23.86
N ARG A 591 -40.07 0.81 -23.15
CA ARG A 591 -40.56 1.98 -22.38
C ARG A 591 -41.10 3.08 -23.27
N ILE A 592 -40.45 3.35 -24.40
CA ILE A 592 -40.90 4.38 -25.36
C ILE A 592 -41.90 3.79 -26.38
N LYS A 593 -42.29 2.51 -26.22
CA LYS A 593 -43.24 1.81 -27.08
C LYS A 593 -42.86 1.84 -28.59
N GLN A 594 -41.57 1.72 -28.87
CA GLN A 594 -41.04 1.67 -30.24
C GLN A 594 -40.47 0.27 -30.50
N PRO A 595 -40.57 -0.23 -31.73
CA PRO A 595 -39.96 -1.49 -32.12
C PRO A 595 -38.43 -1.35 -32.24
N THR A 596 -37.71 -2.48 -32.17
CA THR A 596 -36.25 -2.48 -32.38
C THR A 596 -35.84 -2.55 -33.85
N ASN A 597 -36.76 -2.71 -34.78
CA ASN A 597 -36.51 -2.79 -36.20
C ASN A 597 -36.88 -1.50 -36.97
N LEU A 598 -36.50 -0.34 -36.42
CA LEU A 598 -36.82 0.97 -37.01
C LEU A 598 -36.20 1.24 -38.40
N GLY A 599 -35.28 0.43 -38.82
CA GLY A 599 -34.61 0.54 -40.11
C GLY A 599 -33.23 -0.10 -40.13
N ARG A 600 -32.47 0.17 -41.19
CA ARG A 600 -31.09 -0.26 -41.34
C ARG A 600 -30.20 0.98 -41.50
N ALA A 601 -29.10 1.03 -40.79
CA ALA A 601 -28.07 2.08 -40.93
C ALA A 601 -26.77 1.57 -40.33
N GLU A 602 -25.66 2.17 -40.72
CA GLU A 602 -24.43 2.13 -40.00
C GLU A 602 -24.41 3.33 -39.06
N VAL A 603 -24.24 3.08 -37.80
CA VAL A 603 -24.32 4.08 -36.73
C VAL A 603 -22.96 4.22 -36.08
N SER A 604 -22.49 5.46 -36.02
CA SER A 604 -21.34 5.86 -35.19
C SER A 604 -21.83 6.88 -34.19
N GLY A 605 -21.60 6.60 -32.90
CA GLY A 605 -22.11 7.43 -31.83
C GLY A 605 -21.15 7.61 -30.67
N GLN A 606 -21.38 8.69 -29.94
CA GLN A 606 -20.75 8.94 -28.68
C GLN A 606 -21.74 9.50 -27.68
N GLY A 607 -21.48 9.23 -26.37
CA GLY A 607 -22.33 9.74 -25.33
C GLY A 607 -21.61 9.88 -24.01
N ILE A 608 -22.07 10.82 -23.22
CA ILE A 608 -21.63 11.01 -21.83
C ILE A 608 -22.81 10.66 -20.94
N VAL A 609 -22.56 9.79 -19.97
CA VAL A 609 -23.54 9.39 -18.96
C VAL A 609 -22.98 9.71 -17.59
N ASN A 610 -23.65 10.57 -16.85
CA ASN A 610 -23.33 10.95 -15.48
C ASN A 610 -24.28 10.26 -14.52
N ILE A 611 -23.73 9.49 -13.58
CA ILE A 611 -24.48 8.71 -12.60
C ILE A 611 -23.94 8.90 -11.20
N LEU A 612 -24.79 8.63 -10.22
CA LEU A 612 -24.38 8.51 -8.82
C LEU A 612 -24.27 7.02 -8.47
N LEU A 613 -23.07 6.58 -8.06
CA LEU A 613 -22.86 5.18 -7.66
C LEU A 613 -23.51 4.91 -6.31
N LYS A 614 -24.76 4.48 -6.35
CA LYS A 614 -25.58 4.10 -5.19
C LYS A 614 -26.45 2.90 -5.52
N LYS A 615 -26.96 2.25 -4.46
CA LYS A 615 -27.96 1.19 -4.60
C LYS A 615 -29.24 1.72 -5.17
N ASP A 616 -30.12 1.43 -5.68
CA ASP A 616 -31.43 1.98 -6.09
C ASP A 616 -31.36 3.31 -6.86
N LEU A 617 -30.45 3.39 -7.85
CA LEU A 617 -30.36 4.51 -8.77
C LEU A 617 -31.66 4.58 -9.61
N LYS A 618 -32.31 5.74 -9.59
CA LYS A 618 -33.53 5.97 -10.36
C LYS A 618 -33.20 6.52 -11.74
N PRO A 619 -34.01 6.27 -12.77
CA PRO A 619 -33.80 6.76 -14.12
C PRO A 619 -33.72 8.31 -14.22
N ASP A 620 -34.45 9.02 -13.38
CA ASP A 620 -34.45 10.48 -13.29
C ASP A 620 -33.19 11.08 -12.64
N GLU A 621 -32.32 10.21 -12.10
CA GLU A 621 -31.01 10.58 -11.52
C GLU A 621 -29.84 10.27 -12.45
N ILE A 622 -30.12 9.76 -13.64
CA ILE A 622 -29.13 9.50 -14.69
C ILE A 622 -29.17 10.67 -15.67
N PHE A 623 -28.08 11.42 -15.75
CA PHE A 623 -27.94 12.49 -16.73
C PHE A 623 -27.11 11.97 -17.90
N TYR A 624 -27.66 12.13 -19.12
CA TYR A 624 -26.94 11.67 -20.31
C TYR A 624 -27.05 12.71 -21.42
N GLU A 625 -26.04 12.70 -22.25
CA GLU A 625 -26.00 13.41 -23.51
C GLU A 625 -25.37 12.49 -24.56
N VAL A 626 -26.10 12.20 -25.63
CA VAL A 626 -25.70 11.25 -26.67
C VAL A 626 -25.85 11.91 -28.01
N SER A 627 -24.82 11.80 -28.85
CA SER A 627 -24.84 12.16 -30.26
C SER A 627 -24.44 10.96 -31.10
N ALA A 628 -25.08 10.79 -32.25
CA ALA A 628 -24.76 9.72 -33.17
C ALA A 628 -25.10 10.15 -34.62
N THR A 629 -24.37 9.60 -35.57
CA THR A 629 -24.66 9.68 -36.99
C THR A 629 -25.06 8.32 -37.50
N ALA A 630 -26.11 8.28 -38.33
CA ALA A 630 -26.59 7.08 -38.99
C ALA A 630 -26.49 7.23 -40.49
N GLU A 631 -25.56 6.52 -41.06
CA GLU A 631 -25.26 6.56 -42.51
C GLU A 631 -26.06 5.46 -43.25
N ARG A 632 -26.42 5.73 -44.53
CA ARG A 632 -27.15 4.79 -45.36
C ARG A 632 -28.46 4.29 -44.74
N PHE A 633 -29.13 5.20 -44.03
CA PHE A 633 -30.38 4.88 -43.38
C PHE A 633 -31.44 4.49 -44.38
N SER A 634 -32.11 3.41 -44.14
CA SER A 634 -33.30 2.96 -44.88
C SER A 634 -34.35 2.38 -43.93
N SER A 635 -35.62 2.74 -44.17
CA SER A 635 -36.75 2.29 -43.37
C SER A 635 -38.01 2.19 -44.20
N ASP A 636 -38.82 1.18 -43.94
CA ASP A 636 -40.13 0.93 -44.55
C ASP A 636 -41.26 0.92 -43.48
N LEU A 637 -40.95 1.36 -42.25
CA LEU A 637 -41.84 1.22 -41.10
C LEU A 637 -42.99 2.19 -41.00
N THR A 638 -42.89 3.36 -41.62
CA THR A 638 -43.88 4.42 -41.41
C THR A 638 -45.16 4.21 -42.22
N ASN A 639 -45.08 3.60 -43.37
CA ASN A 639 -46.15 3.17 -44.25
C ASN A 639 -45.49 2.39 -45.38
N PRO A 640 -46.04 1.28 -45.87
CA PRO A 640 -45.56 0.66 -47.12
C PRO A 640 -45.48 1.60 -48.33
N SER A 641 -46.17 2.73 -48.26
CA SER A 641 -46.17 3.77 -49.26
C SER A 641 -45.11 4.87 -49.07
N PHE A 642 -44.32 4.82 -47.98
CA PHE A 642 -43.28 5.82 -47.66
C PHE A 642 -41.98 5.15 -47.32
N GLN A 643 -41.26 4.66 -48.32
CA GLN A 643 -39.90 4.17 -48.14
C GLN A 643 -38.88 5.30 -48.00
N ILE A 644 -38.14 5.29 -46.92
CA ILE A 644 -36.96 6.14 -46.77
C ILE A 644 -35.75 5.36 -47.24
N THR A 645 -34.98 5.92 -48.14
CA THR A 645 -33.74 5.31 -48.66
C THR A 645 -32.61 6.33 -48.70
N ASN A 646 -31.38 5.81 -48.65
CA ASN A 646 -30.16 6.59 -48.76
C ASN A 646 -30.10 7.80 -47.80
N GLY A 647 -30.59 7.59 -46.54
CA GLY A 647 -30.59 8.63 -45.52
C GLY A 647 -29.28 8.78 -44.83
N SER A 648 -28.99 9.99 -44.38
CA SER A 648 -27.95 10.32 -43.40
C SER A 648 -28.60 11.12 -42.27
N LEU A 649 -28.56 10.62 -41.06
CA LEU A 649 -29.25 11.18 -39.90
C LEU A 649 -28.26 11.48 -38.81
N ASP A 650 -28.37 12.66 -38.20
CA ASP A 650 -27.72 13.04 -36.95
C ASP A 650 -28.74 12.91 -35.82
N PHE A 651 -28.36 12.22 -34.78
CA PHE A 651 -29.13 11.97 -33.57
C PHE A 651 -28.50 12.69 -32.41
N PHE A 652 -29.29 13.38 -31.62
CA PHE A 652 -28.92 13.96 -30.32
C PHE A 652 -30.01 13.65 -29.28
N ALA A 653 -29.62 13.25 -28.11
CA ALA A 653 -30.53 13.01 -27.00
C ALA A 653 -29.89 13.36 -25.65
N ASN A 654 -30.68 13.96 -24.81
CA ASN A 654 -30.37 14.17 -23.39
C ASN A 654 -31.60 13.85 -22.54
N ASN A 655 -31.57 14.20 -21.24
CA ASN A 655 -32.71 13.97 -20.34
C ASN A 655 -34.00 14.71 -20.70
N GLU A 656 -33.92 15.69 -21.61
CA GLU A 656 -34.99 16.63 -21.92
C GLU A 656 -35.52 16.48 -23.33
N ILE A 657 -34.62 16.23 -24.29
CA ILE A 657 -34.94 16.19 -25.68
C ILE A 657 -34.35 15.01 -26.42
N ILE A 658 -35.04 14.58 -27.46
CA ILE A 658 -34.50 13.77 -28.55
C ILE A 658 -34.61 14.59 -29.78
N GLU A 659 -33.49 14.78 -30.48
CA GLU A 659 -33.42 15.47 -31.76
C GLU A 659 -32.85 14.53 -32.81
N ILE A 660 -33.50 14.45 -33.98
CA ILE A 660 -33.04 13.70 -35.14
C ILE A 660 -33.06 14.63 -36.32
N GLN A 661 -31.90 14.93 -36.85
CA GLN A 661 -31.75 15.82 -37.98
C GLN A 661 -31.09 15.06 -39.14
N GLY A 662 -31.57 15.32 -40.38
CA GLY A 662 -30.86 14.70 -41.50
C GLY A 662 -31.63 14.80 -42.83
N GLY A 663 -31.13 14.09 -43.79
CA GLY A 663 -31.73 14.05 -45.13
C GLY A 663 -31.75 12.65 -45.74
N GLY A 664 -32.57 12.45 -46.72
CA GLY A 664 -32.69 11.17 -47.41
C GLY A 664 -33.67 11.28 -48.61
N LEU A 665 -34.00 10.16 -49.17
CA LEU A 665 -35.00 10.09 -50.25
C LEU A 665 -36.27 9.40 -49.71
N VAL A 666 -37.38 10.12 -49.74
CA VAL A 666 -38.71 9.56 -49.46
C VAL A 666 -39.39 9.36 -50.83
N GLU A 667 -39.58 8.08 -51.23
CA GLU A 667 -40.10 7.75 -52.58
C GLU A 667 -39.36 8.49 -53.70
N ASN A 668 -38.03 8.59 -53.59
CA ASN A 668 -37.15 9.36 -54.47
C ASN A 668 -37.40 10.90 -54.50
N LEU A 669 -38.09 11.46 -53.52
CA LEU A 669 -38.14 12.88 -53.23
C LEU A 669 -37.06 13.23 -52.19
N PRO A 670 -36.09 14.10 -52.50
CA PRO A 670 -35.09 14.55 -51.57
C PRO A 670 -35.77 15.30 -50.41
N VAL A 671 -35.50 14.90 -49.20
CA VAL A 671 -36.03 15.54 -47.99
C VAL A 671 -34.91 15.78 -46.99
N ARG A 672 -35.02 16.87 -46.26
CA ARG A 672 -34.27 17.12 -45.04
C ARG A 672 -35.25 17.27 -43.86
N ALA A 673 -35.01 16.60 -42.79
CA ALA A 673 -35.92 16.58 -41.67
C ALA A 673 -35.18 16.87 -40.37
N ASN A 674 -35.87 17.57 -39.48
CA ASN A 674 -35.49 17.77 -38.07
C ASN A 674 -36.65 17.33 -37.17
N PHE A 675 -36.45 16.25 -36.43
CA PHE A 675 -37.39 15.71 -35.49
C PHE A 675 -36.94 16.09 -34.08
N LEU A 676 -37.82 16.70 -33.27
CA LEU A 676 -37.58 17.06 -31.90
C LEU A 676 -38.70 16.51 -31.00
N GLU A 677 -38.28 15.67 -30.03
CA GLU A 677 -39.19 15.12 -29.02
C GLU A 677 -38.76 15.58 -27.63
N SER A 678 -39.67 16.10 -26.86
CA SER A 678 -39.48 16.39 -25.42
C SER A 678 -39.74 15.15 -24.59
N ILE A 679 -38.83 14.85 -23.67
CA ILE A 679 -38.94 13.75 -22.74
C ILE A 679 -39.52 14.27 -21.41
N GLY A 680 -40.74 13.89 -21.04
CA GLY A 680 -41.36 14.35 -19.82
C GLY A 680 -42.86 14.05 -19.71
N LYS A 681 -43.56 14.77 -18.84
CA LYS A 681 -45.00 14.52 -18.65
C LYS A 681 -45.86 14.85 -19.88
N ASP A 682 -45.42 15.79 -20.68
CA ASP A 682 -46.13 16.26 -21.86
C ASP A 682 -45.30 16.03 -23.13
N ASN A 683 -45.12 14.75 -23.48
CA ASN A 683 -44.32 14.33 -24.63
C ASN A 683 -44.72 15.04 -25.96
N SER A 684 -44.15 16.20 -26.23
CA SER A 684 -44.35 16.87 -27.53
C SER A 684 -43.36 16.33 -28.55
N LYS A 685 -43.87 16.11 -29.75
CA LYS A 685 -43.11 15.62 -30.90
C LYS A 685 -43.33 16.55 -32.04
N ASN A 686 -42.22 17.06 -32.59
CA ASN A 686 -42.22 17.96 -33.72
C ASN A 686 -41.34 17.37 -34.79
N LEU A 687 -41.76 17.48 -36.03
CA LEU A 687 -40.99 17.11 -37.19
C LEU A 687 -41.03 18.23 -38.21
N GLU A 688 -39.89 18.78 -38.53
CA GLU A 688 -39.71 19.74 -39.63
C GLU A 688 -39.12 19.03 -40.83
N VAL A 689 -39.67 19.25 -41.98
CA VAL A 689 -39.25 18.63 -43.21
C VAL A 689 -39.08 19.72 -44.28
N ASP A 690 -37.87 19.86 -44.75
CA ASP A 690 -37.52 20.68 -45.90
C ASP A 690 -37.49 19.79 -47.14
N PHE A 691 -38.18 20.17 -48.16
CA PHE A 691 -38.27 19.41 -49.40
C PHE A 691 -38.62 20.32 -50.61
N GLU A 692 -38.52 19.78 -51.79
CA GLU A 692 -38.97 20.47 -52.99
C GLU A 692 -40.45 20.17 -53.23
N LEU A 693 -41.29 21.18 -53.07
CA LEU A 693 -42.70 21.10 -53.36
C LEU A 693 -42.90 21.04 -54.90
N SER A 694 -43.44 19.93 -55.35
CA SER A 694 -43.66 19.57 -56.73
C SER A 694 -44.99 18.81 -56.81
N GLU A 695 -45.48 18.53 -58.03
CA GLU A 695 -46.68 17.70 -58.23
C GLU A 695 -46.53 16.35 -57.55
N LYS A 696 -45.35 15.74 -57.63
CA LYS A 696 -45.01 14.49 -56.93
C LYS A 696 -45.08 14.62 -55.43
N ALA A 697 -44.63 15.73 -54.87
CA ALA A 697 -44.69 15.98 -53.42
C ALA A 697 -46.15 16.13 -52.93
N LEU A 698 -47.02 16.78 -53.75
CA LEU A 698 -48.42 16.90 -53.41
C LEU A 698 -49.13 15.54 -53.45
N ASP A 699 -48.78 14.65 -54.37
CA ASP A 699 -49.34 13.28 -54.39
C ASP A 699 -48.94 12.45 -53.19
N LEU A 700 -47.70 12.64 -52.70
CA LEU A 700 -47.19 11.92 -51.51
C LEU A 700 -47.77 12.47 -50.18
N PHE A 701 -47.98 13.76 -50.12
CA PHE A 701 -48.49 14.41 -48.92
C PHE A 701 -49.88 14.99 -49.18
N PRO A 702 -50.96 14.30 -48.80
CA PRO A 702 -52.34 14.75 -49.10
C PRO A 702 -52.75 15.95 -48.25
N ILE A 703 -51.86 16.94 -48.11
CA ILE A 703 -51.99 18.19 -47.35
C ILE A 703 -52.01 19.40 -48.22
N GLY A 704 -52.03 19.18 -49.58
CA GLY A 704 -52.20 20.23 -50.56
C GLY A 704 -53.64 20.74 -50.67
N LEU A 705 -53.74 21.95 -51.19
CA LEU A 705 -55.08 22.46 -51.62
C LEU A 705 -55.61 21.56 -52.71
N PRO A 706 -56.88 21.14 -52.63
CA PRO A 706 -57.54 20.51 -53.77
C PRO A 706 -57.38 21.38 -55.02
N ASP A 707 -57.12 20.80 -56.19
CA ASP A 707 -56.95 21.48 -57.46
C ASP A 707 -55.73 22.41 -57.58
N LEU A 708 -54.80 22.39 -56.62
CA LEU A 708 -53.54 23.08 -56.79
C LEU A 708 -52.54 22.20 -57.58
N LYS A 709 -52.04 22.73 -58.66
CA LYS A 709 -51.00 22.09 -59.48
C LYS A 709 -49.73 22.90 -59.44
N ILE A 710 -48.61 22.22 -59.31
CA ILE A 710 -47.26 22.83 -59.32
C ILE A 710 -46.51 22.25 -60.52
N VAL A 711 -46.05 23.09 -61.40
CA VAL A 711 -45.17 22.73 -62.47
C VAL A 711 -43.75 23.19 -62.12
N GLY A 712 -42.75 22.27 -62.19
CA GLY A 712 -41.47 22.53 -61.63
C GLY A 712 -41.37 22.12 -60.13
N SER A 713 -40.51 22.77 -59.38
CA SER A 713 -40.41 22.57 -57.92
C SER A 713 -40.10 23.89 -57.22
N ALA A 714 -40.54 24.01 -56.00
CA ALA A 714 -40.24 25.12 -55.14
C ALA A 714 -39.83 24.64 -53.75
N PRO A 715 -38.88 25.29 -53.09
CA PRO A 715 -38.57 24.96 -51.71
C PRO A 715 -39.81 25.03 -50.84
N ALA A 716 -40.00 23.99 -50.01
CA ALA A 716 -41.11 23.91 -49.06
C ALA A 716 -40.64 23.35 -47.71
N LYS A 717 -41.32 23.81 -46.69
CA LYS A 717 -41.11 23.37 -45.33
C LYS A 717 -42.42 22.87 -44.72
N LEU A 718 -42.38 21.65 -44.19
CA LEU A 718 -43.50 21.05 -43.48
C LEU A 718 -43.13 20.87 -42.00
N SER A 719 -43.90 21.50 -41.13
CA SER A 719 -43.84 21.28 -39.70
C SER A 719 -44.99 20.41 -39.26
N LEU A 720 -44.66 19.30 -38.60
CA LEU A 720 -45.63 18.37 -38.03
C LEU A 720 -45.51 18.35 -36.51
N LYS A 721 -46.64 18.54 -35.86
CA LYS A 721 -46.75 18.38 -34.38
C LYS A 721 -47.66 17.21 -34.07
N PHE A 722 -47.09 16.19 -33.41
CA PHE A 722 -47.83 15.01 -33.02
C PHE A 722 -48.60 15.32 -31.73
N LEU A 723 -49.91 15.06 -31.74
CA LEU A 723 -50.81 15.31 -30.61
C LEU A 723 -51.24 13.97 -29.99
N GLU A 724 -51.91 14.06 -28.86
CA GLU A 724 -52.53 12.89 -28.24
C GLU A 724 -53.60 12.26 -29.15
N ASN A 725 -53.88 10.97 -28.96
CA ASN A 725 -54.90 10.23 -29.74
C ASN A 725 -54.56 10.14 -31.25
N ASN A 726 -53.28 9.96 -31.60
CA ASN A 726 -52.81 9.81 -32.96
C ASN A 726 -53.18 10.98 -33.90
N LYS A 727 -53.34 12.17 -33.33
CA LYS A 727 -53.55 13.39 -34.11
C LYS A 727 -52.22 14.07 -34.40
N VAL A 728 -52.04 14.61 -35.60
CA VAL A 728 -50.83 15.38 -35.98
C VAL A 728 -51.29 16.74 -36.52
N LYS A 729 -50.82 17.77 -35.81
CA LYS A 729 -50.94 19.13 -36.33
C LYS A 729 -49.82 19.37 -37.32
N PHE A 730 -50.14 19.88 -38.47
CA PHE A 730 -49.17 20.19 -39.53
C PHE A 730 -49.22 21.68 -39.92
N ASN A 731 -48.11 22.18 -40.40
CA ASN A 731 -47.97 23.49 -41.04
C ASN A 731 -46.97 23.40 -42.21
N LEU A 732 -47.41 23.60 -43.39
CA LEU A 732 -46.66 23.63 -44.63
C LEU A 732 -46.47 25.08 -45.06
N THR A 733 -45.21 25.43 -45.39
CA THR A 733 -44.88 26.74 -45.96
C THR A 733 -44.03 26.61 -47.21
N SER A 734 -44.26 27.43 -48.18
CA SER A 734 -43.46 27.55 -49.41
C SER A 734 -43.58 28.95 -50.02
N GLU A 735 -42.45 29.52 -50.43
CA GLU A 735 -42.42 30.77 -51.18
C GLU A 735 -42.74 30.56 -52.63
N LEU A 736 -42.89 29.32 -53.04
CA LEU A 736 -43.22 28.90 -54.39
C LEU A 736 -42.30 29.50 -55.46
N ASP A 737 -41.08 29.87 -55.07
CA ASP A 737 -40.11 30.51 -55.95
C ASP A 737 -39.54 29.50 -56.95
N GLY A 738 -39.42 29.91 -58.19
CA GLY A 738 -38.96 29.06 -59.33
C GLY A 738 -39.94 28.01 -59.83
N SER A 739 -41.22 28.00 -59.29
CA SER A 739 -42.27 27.10 -59.75
C SER A 739 -43.38 27.88 -60.40
N GLU A 740 -44.09 27.32 -61.32
CA GLU A 740 -45.39 27.80 -61.82
C GLU A 740 -46.46 27.11 -60.98
N VAL A 741 -47.35 27.90 -60.39
CA VAL A 741 -48.49 27.39 -59.63
C VAL A 741 -49.79 27.73 -60.28
N ARG A 742 -50.60 26.72 -60.44
CA ARG A 742 -51.93 26.86 -61.05
C ARG A 742 -52.96 26.46 -59.98
N TYR A 743 -53.89 27.38 -59.67
CA TYR A 743 -55.00 27.07 -58.83
C TYR A 743 -56.29 27.22 -59.65
N SER A 744 -56.75 26.06 -60.08
CA SER A 744 -57.87 26.00 -61.06
C SER A 744 -59.13 26.66 -60.55
N PRO A 745 -59.53 26.55 -59.24
CA PRO A 745 -60.73 27.18 -58.76
C PRO A 745 -60.79 28.69 -58.91
N LEU A 746 -59.61 29.35 -58.93
CA LEU A 746 -59.53 30.78 -59.06
C LEU A 746 -59.03 31.21 -60.49
N ASN A 747 -58.74 30.25 -61.32
CA ASN A 747 -58.07 30.48 -62.56
C ASN A 747 -56.82 31.36 -62.44
N TRP A 748 -56.10 31.12 -61.38
CA TRP A 748 -54.90 31.88 -61.06
C TRP A 748 -53.65 31.06 -61.39
N ILE A 749 -52.74 31.80 -61.96
CA ILE A 749 -51.42 31.24 -62.34
C ILE A 749 -50.34 32.17 -61.75
N LYS A 750 -49.49 31.67 -60.97
CA LYS A 750 -48.26 32.29 -60.55
C LYS A 750 -47.18 31.89 -61.56
N GLU A 751 -46.63 32.81 -62.25
CA GLU A 751 -45.53 32.55 -63.17
C GLU A 751 -44.21 32.21 -62.40
N THR A 752 -43.25 31.59 -63.13
CA THR A 752 -42.06 31.08 -62.47
C THR A 752 -41.16 32.18 -61.86
N ASP A 753 -41.22 33.42 -62.39
CA ASP A 753 -40.47 34.58 -61.92
C ASP A 753 -41.18 35.41 -60.89
N GLU A 754 -42.45 35.09 -60.60
CA GLU A 754 -43.25 35.78 -59.64
C GLU A 754 -43.01 35.19 -58.21
N LYS A 755 -43.05 36.03 -57.15
CA LYS A 755 -42.98 35.58 -55.78
C LYS A 755 -44.35 35.29 -55.25
N ALA A 756 -44.52 34.19 -54.57
CA ALA A 756 -45.70 33.86 -53.77
C ALA A 756 -45.35 33.04 -52.54
N GLU A 757 -46.20 33.18 -51.52
CA GLU A 757 -46.01 32.43 -50.23
C GLU A 757 -47.21 31.50 -50.05
N LEU A 758 -46.96 30.24 -49.79
CA LEU A 758 -47.93 29.23 -49.44
C LEU A 758 -47.73 28.82 -47.98
N LYS A 759 -48.84 28.91 -47.20
CA LYS A 759 -48.86 28.31 -45.83
C LYS A 759 -50.14 27.44 -45.75
N VAL A 760 -49.98 26.25 -45.22
CA VAL A 760 -51.04 25.32 -44.94
C VAL A 760 -50.90 24.73 -43.56
N SER A 761 -51.88 24.93 -42.68
CA SER A 761 -51.85 24.34 -41.35
C SER A 761 -53.13 23.61 -41.02
N GLY A 762 -53.07 22.63 -40.15
CA GLY A 762 -54.24 21.84 -39.80
C GLY A 762 -53.87 20.68 -38.83
N ILE A 763 -54.82 19.76 -38.70
CA ILE A 763 -54.72 18.58 -37.85
C ILE A 763 -55.02 17.34 -38.71
N LEU A 764 -54.04 16.42 -38.70
CA LEU A 764 -54.18 15.08 -39.26
C LEU A 764 -54.64 14.12 -38.16
N GLY A 765 -55.78 13.42 -38.36
CA GLY A 765 -56.32 12.48 -37.40
C GLY A 765 -57.24 11.49 -38.15
N GLU A 766 -58.34 11.01 -37.53
CA GLU A 766 -59.33 10.24 -38.27
C GLU A 766 -59.93 11.01 -39.44
N GLN A 767 -59.89 12.32 -39.32
CA GLN A 767 -60.22 13.28 -40.36
C GLN A 767 -59.10 14.30 -40.47
N LEU A 768 -58.73 14.72 -41.69
CA LEU A 768 -57.80 15.82 -41.89
C LEU A 768 -58.59 17.15 -41.70
N VAL A 769 -58.08 17.96 -40.74
CA VAL A 769 -58.53 19.29 -40.49
C VAL A 769 -57.40 20.26 -40.88
N VAL A 770 -57.58 21.06 -41.89
CA VAL A 770 -56.70 22.13 -42.28
C VAL A 770 -57.30 23.42 -41.76
N ASP A 771 -56.71 23.97 -40.67
CA ASP A 771 -57.20 25.12 -39.97
C ASP A 771 -56.91 26.43 -40.70
N ASP A 772 -55.72 26.45 -41.38
CA ASP A 772 -55.28 27.66 -42.07
C ASP A 772 -54.53 27.27 -43.37
N ILE A 773 -54.88 27.84 -44.42
CA ILE A 773 -54.18 27.77 -45.72
C ILE A 773 -53.96 29.22 -46.17
N PHE A 774 -52.66 29.56 -46.27
CA PHE A 774 -52.27 30.89 -46.73
C PHE A 774 -51.46 30.76 -48.01
N LEU A 775 -51.88 31.40 -49.03
CA LEU A 775 -51.18 31.62 -50.28
C LEU A 775 -51.18 33.10 -50.59
N SER A 776 -50.00 33.68 -50.69
CA SER A 776 -49.82 35.08 -51.07
C SER A 776 -48.80 35.18 -52.17
N SER A 777 -49.18 35.93 -53.19
CA SER A 777 -48.31 36.42 -54.26
C SER A 777 -48.40 37.90 -54.41
N THR A 778 -47.86 38.52 -55.42
CA THR A 778 -47.89 39.95 -55.65
C THR A 778 -49.33 40.47 -55.71
N ASN A 779 -50.31 39.60 -56.06
CA ASN A 779 -51.70 39.95 -56.22
C ASN A 779 -52.72 39.05 -55.49
N LEU A 780 -52.30 38.01 -54.79
CA LEU A 780 -53.15 37.09 -54.12
C LEU A 780 -52.62 36.70 -52.76
N THR A 781 -53.38 36.86 -51.69
CA THR A 781 -53.16 36.31 -50.39
C THR A 781 -54.35 35.41 -50.08
N LEU A 782 -54.11 34.13 -49.83
CA LEU A 782 -55.11 33.14 -49.45
C LEU A 782 -54.88 32.76 -47.99
N ASN A 783 -55.87 32.98 -47.17
CA ASN A 783 -56.03 32.46 -45.81
C ASN A 783 -57.22 31.51 -45.83
N GLY A 784 -56.99 30.29 -45.30
CA GLY A 784 -58.11 29.34 -45.35
C GLY A 784 -58.01 28.22 -44.35
N SER A 785 -59.02 27.41 -44.28
CA SER A 785 -59.07 26.16 -43.52
C SER A 785 -59.69 25.08 -44.35
N ALA A 786 -59.30 23.81 -44.07
CA ALA A 786 -59.85 22.68 -44.74
C ALA A 786 -60.23 21.57 -43.78
N LEU A 787 -61.37 20.98 -43.90
CA LEU A 787 -61.83 19.84 -43.14
C LEU A 787 -62.19 18.68 -44.06
N GLN A 788 -61.46 17.55 -43.93
CA GLN A 788 -61.80 16.33 -44.60
C GLN A 788 -63.13 15.79 -44.05
N LYS A 789 -64.12 15.57 -44.83
CA LYS A 789 -65.35 14.90 -44.47
C LYS A 789 -65.39 13.49 -45.08
N GLN A 790 -66.39 12.70 -44.73
CA GLN A 790 -66.59 11.37 -45.34
C GLN A 790 -66.56 11.51 -46.92
N ASP A 791 -65.93 10.58 -47.59
CA ASP A 791 -65.80 10.53 -49.04
C ASP A 791 -64.64 11.39 -49.68
N ASP A 792 -63.55 11.56 -48.95
CA ASP A 792 -62.35 12.31 -49.42
C ASP A 792 -62.63 13.75 -49.83
N LYS A 793 -63.71 14.32 -49.40
CA LYS A 793 -64.01 15.73 -49.62
C LYS A 793 -63.49 16.61 -48.53
N PHE A 794 -62.79 17.67 -48.92
CA PHE A 794 -62.22 18.60 -47.97
C PHE A 794 -63.11 19.80 -47.70
N ASP A 795 -63.38 20.16 -46.50
CA ASP A 795 -63.95 21.44 -46.11
C ASP A 795 -62.74 22.38 -45.83
N VAL A 796 -62.48 23.29 -46.78
CA VAL A 796 -61.25 24.14 -46.78
C VAL A 796 -61.64 25.55 -46.30
N ASN A 797 -60.99 26.07 -45.37
CA ASN A 797 -61.14 27.43 -44.86
C ASN A 797 -59.78 28.11 -44.79
N PHE A 798 -59.56 29.24 -45.35
CA PHE A 798 -58.29 29.95 -45.40
C PHE A 798 -58.25 31.05 -44.37
N SER A 799 -57.29 31.11 -43.55
CA SER A 799 -57.02 32.18 -42.67
C SER A 799 -55.62 32.71 -42.98
N LYS A 800 -55.30 33.96 -42.70
CA LYS A 800 -53.97 34.56 -42.94
C LYS A 800 -53.26 34.64 -41.63
N LEU A 801 -52.02 34.15 -41.57
CA LEU A 801 -51.20 34.14 -40.40
C LEU A 801 -49.88 34.84 -40.69
N ALA A 802 -49.87 35.98 -41.31
CA ALA A 802 -48.74 36.87 -41.48
C ALA A 802 -48.81 37.97 -40.43
N LEU A 803 -47.85 38.12 -39.62
CA LEU A 803 -47.70 39.13 -38.59
C LEU A 803 -46.78 40.28 -39.00
N GLY A 804 -46.82 40.74 -40.22
CA GLY A 804 -46.03 41.85 -40.74
C GLY A 804 -44.52 41.63 -40.53
N GLU A 805 -43.84 42.54 -39.87
CA GLU A 805 -42.39 42.50 -39.59
C GLU A 805 -42.04 41.82 -38.28
N VAL A 806 -43.03 41.22 -37.56
CA VAL A 806 -42.83 40.69 -36.20
C VAL A 806 -41.99 39.46 -36.20
N PHE A 807 -42.23 38.52 -37.10
CA PHE A 807 -41.42 37.35 -37.23
C PHE A 807 -41.54 36.71 -38.62
N ASP A 808 -40.47 36.24 -39.14
CA ASP A 808 -40.32 35.29 -40.22
C ASP A 808 -39.60 34.07 -39.68
N LEU A 809 -40.34 33.30 -38.89
CA LEU A 809 -39.73 32.18 -38.17
C LEU A 809 -40.61 30.95 -38.13
N GLN A 810 -40.02 29.84 -37.96
CA GLN A 810 -40.66 28.60 -37.62
C GLN A 810 -40.60 28.43 -36.10
N LEU A 811 -41.77 28.34 -35.50
CA LEU A 811 -41.86 28.22 -34.07
C LEU A 811 -42.45 26.86 -33.68
N SER A 812 -41.79 26.15 -32.88
CA SER A 812 -42.32 24.98 -32.22
C SER A 812 -42.34 25.22 -30.72
N VAL A 813 -43.51 25.16 -30.11
CA VAL A 813 -43.69 25.38 -28.66
C VAL A 813 -44.18 24.09 -28.04
N LYS A 814 -43.46 23.62 -27.05
CA LYS A 814 -43.78 22.39 -26.31
C LYS A 814 -44.80 22.61 -25.21
N PRO A 815 -45.63 21.65 -24.86
CA PRO A 815 -46.67 21.81 -23.84
C PRO A 815 -46.17 22.04 -22.41
N ASN A 816 -44.95 21.62 -22.16
CA ASN A 816 -44.27 21.85 -20.89
C ASN A 816 -43.64 23.24 -20.81
N SER A 817 -44.02 24.16 -21.64
CA SER A 817 -43.45 25.49 -21.76
C SER A 817 -42.03 25.54 -22.34
N GLU A 818 -41.52 24.44 -22.91
CA GLU A 818 -40.32 24.47 -23.72
C GLU A 818 -40.66 25.07 -25.08
N ILE A 819 -39.92 26.09 -25.49
CA ILE A 819 -40.02 26.74 -26.79
C ILE A 819 -38.82 26.35 -27.64
N VAL A 820 -39.06 25.82 -28.80
CA VAL A 820 -38.03 25.52 -29.78
C VAL A 820 -38.23 26.47 -30.96
N VAL A 821 -37.23 27.25 -31.23
CA VAL A 821 -37.16 28.13 -32.38
C VAL A 821 -36.06 27.63 -33.28
N SER A 822 -36.35 27.33 -34.52
CA SER A 822 -35.34 26.86 -35.48
C SER A 822 -35.51 27.51 -36.82
N GLY A 823 -34.43 27.94 -37.43
CA GLY A 823 -34.40 28.65 -38.69
C GLY A 823 -35.08 30.03 -38.64
N GLY A 824 -34.95 30.80 -39.69
CA GLY A 824 -35.63 32.06 -39.84
C GLY A 824 -35.18 33.18 -38.89
N GLN A 825 -36.01 34.26 -38.85
CA GLN A 825 -35.68 35.47 -38.11
C GLN A 825 -36.74 35.75 -37.03
N LEU A 826 -36.29 36.12 -35.85
CA LEU A 826 -37.14 36.62 -34.78
C LEU A 826 -36.77 38.07 -34.45
N ASN A 827 -37.72 38.99 -34.60
CA ASN A 827 -37.60 40.35 -34.13
C ASN A 827 -38.12 40.42 -32.69
N MET A 828 -37.23 40.38 -31.72
CA MET A 828 -37.58 40.34 -30.33
C MET A 828 -38.29 41.62 -29.86
N GLN A 829 -37.98 42.79 -30.45
CA GLN A 829 -38.63 44.05 -30.05
C GLN A 829 -40.10 44.08 -30.43
N GLU A 830 -40.42 43.56 -31.61
CA GLU A 830 -41.83 43.49 -32.06
C GLU A 830 -42.57 42.34 -31.40
N PHE A 831 -41.86 41.20 -31.19
CA PHE A 831 -42.41 40.03 -30.50
C PHE A 831 -42.82 40.34 -29.06
N LEU A 832 -42.00 41.07 -28.32
CA LEU A 832 -42.29 41.46 -26.94
C LEU A 832 -43.47 42.49 -26.84
N LYS A 833 -43.86 43.10 -27.91
CA LYS A 833 -45.06 43.97 -27.99
C LYS A 833 -46.37 43.19 -28.12
N LEU A 834 -46.27 41.90 -28.48
CA LEU A 834 -47.44 41.08 -28.55
C LEU A 834 -47.98 40.79 -27.13
N PRO A 835 -49.30 40.85 -26.92
CA PRO A 835 -49.86 40.45 -25.65
C PRO A 835 -49.65 38.95 -25.44
N LEU A 836 -48.68 38.62 -24.61
CA LEU A 836 -48.56 37.28 -24.13
C LEU A 836 -49.85 36.93 -23.39
N ALA A 837 -50.50 35.86 -23.75
CA ALA A 837 -51.67 35.36 -23.05
C ALA A 837 -51.31 35.15 -21.60
N SER A 838 -51.84 35.96 -20.71
CA SER A 838 -51.64 35.87 -19.26
C SER A 838 -52.44 34.69 -18.73
N ASP A 839 -51.98 33.49 -18.92
CA ASP A 839 -52.49 32.37 -18.16
C ASP A 839 -51.42 32.00 -17.14
N SER A 840 -51.67 32.41 -15.94
CA SER A 840 -50.80 32.28 -14.77
C SER A 840 -50.83 30.86 -14.22
N SER A 841 -50.21 29.95 -14.92
CA SER A 841 -49.81 28.69 -14.31
C SER A 841 -48.29 28.72 -14.20
N GLU A 842 -47.81 28.64 -12.97
CA GLU A 842 -46.39 28.70 -12.52
C GLU A 842 -45.48 27.59 -13.09
N LYS A 843 -45.68 27.16 -14.28
CA LYS A 843 -44.77 26.19 -14.92
C LYS A 843 -43.82 26.92 -15.85
N SER A 844 -42.55 26.98 -15.42
CA SER A 844 -41.48 27.49 -16.25
C SER A 844 -41.37 26.65 -17.54
N ALA A 845 -41.20 27.33 -18.65
CA ALA A 845 -41.12 26.72 -19.97
C ALA A 845 -39.71 26.23 -20.23
N ALA A 846 -39.59 25.01 -20.75
CA ALA A 846 -38.38 24.60 -21.41
C ALA A 846 -38.30 25.27 -22.79
N LEU A 847 -37.11 25.77 -23.14
CA LEU A 847 -36.89 26.51 -24.38
C LEU A 847 -35.73 25.96 -25.15
N SER A 848 -35.96 25.52 -26.36
CA SER A 848 -34.95 25.13 -27.31
C SER A 848 -35.00 26.06 -28.51
N ILE A 849 -33.95 26.74 -28.85
CA ILE A 849 -33.85 27.71 -29.89
C ILE A 849 -32.76 27.29 -30.87
N TYR A 850 -33.10 27.15 -32.14
CA TYR A 850 -32.19 26.88 -33.27
C TYR A 850 -32.45 27.96 -34.32
N LEU A 851 -31.92 29.14 -34.11
CA LEU A 851 -32.16 30.26 -35.03
C LEU A 851 -30.97 30.51 -35.94
N ASP A 852 -31.25 30.75 -37.20
CA ASP A 852 -30.25 31.28 -38.11
C ASP A 852 -29.92 32.72 -37.73
N GLU A 853 -30.96 33.53 -37.34
CA GLU A 853 -30.82 34.91 -36.88
C GLU A 853 -31.82 35.25 -35.77
N LEU A 854 -31.32 35.91 -34.74
CA LEU A 854 -32.14 36.61 -33.74
C LEU A 854 -31.76 38.08 -33.74
N LYS A 855 -32.72 38.92 -34.13
CA LYS A 855 -32.57 40.37 -34.09
C LYS A 855 -33.01 40.87 -32.74
N LEU A 856 -32.10 41.34 -31.90
CA LEU A 856 -32.37 41.94 -30.60
C LEU A 856 -32.61 43.44 -30.76
N TYR A 857 -31.78 44.10 -31.52
CA TYR A 857 -31.86 45.55 -31.84
C TYR A 857 -31.34 45.75 -33.27
N GLU A 858 -31.56 46.98 -33.84
CA GLU A 858 -31.22 47.29 -35.23
C GLU A 858 -29.82 46.86 -35.72
N LYS A 859 -28.84 46.77 -34.86
CA LYS A 859 -27.45 46.42 -35.16
C LYS A 859 -26.91 45.18 -34.42
N GLN A 860 -27.77 44.47 -33.69
CA GLN A 860 -27.38 43.27 -32.94
C GLN A 860 -28.14 42.06 -33.47
N ILE A 861 -27.48 41.30 -34.27
CA ILE A 861 -28.04 40.09 -34.87
C ILE A 861 -27.28 38.90 -34.30
N ILE A 862 -28.01 37.97 -33.73
CA ILE A 862 -27.45 36.64 -33.39
C ILE A 862 -27.79 35.72 -34.58
N THR A 863 -26.76 35.22 -35.22
CA THR A 863 -26.88 34.22 -36.30
C THR A 863 -26.65 32.84 -35.75
N ARG A 864 -27.28 31.84 -36.33
CA ARG A 864 -27.13 30.44 -35.92
C ARG A 864 -27.29 30.22 -34.42
N LEU A 865 -28.27 30.90 -33.83
CA LEU A 865 -28.60 30.72 -32.43
C LEU A 865 -29.20 29.34 -32.21
N THR A 866 -28.57 28.59 -31.33
CA THR A 866 -29.15 27.40 -30.72
C THR A 866 -29.25 27.61 -29.21
N ALA A 867 -30.37 27.28 -28.63
CA ALA A 867 -30.53 27.32 -27.18
C ALA A 867 -31.57 26.29 -26.74
N ASN A 868 -31.19 25.50 -25.74
CA ASN A 868 -32.05 24.51 -25.12
C ASN A 868 -32.15 24.81 -23.65
N MET A 869 -33.35 24.94 -23.11
CA MET A 869 -33.61 25.23 -21.73
C MET A 869 -34.77 24.41 -21.21
N ASP A 870 -34.58 23.71 -20.12
CA ASP A 870 -35.63 22.92 -19.49
C ASP A 870 -36.62 23.77 -18.68
N ALA A 871 -37.67 23.12 -18.21
CA ALA A 871 -38.71 23.78 -17.38
C ALA A 871 -38.14 24.25 -16.03
N GLU A 872 -36.95 23.75 -15.61
CA GLU A 872 -36.28 24.17 -14.40
C GLU A 872 -35.28 25.32 -14.66
N GLY A 873 -35.15 25.74 -15.91
CA GLY A 873 -34.25 26.81 -16.31
C GLY A 873 -32.82 26.40 -16.46
N LYS A 874 -32.57 25.11 -16.72
CA LYS A 874 -31.25 24.57 -17.08
C LYS A 874 -31.19 24.37 -18.58
N GLY A 875 -30.07 24.72 -19.16
CA GLY A 875 -29.98 24.61 -20.60
C GLY A 875 -28.59 24.95 -21.13
N ASP A 876 -28.50 24.83 -22.44
CA ASP A 876 -27.35 25.24 -23.21
C ASP A 876 -27.75 26.21 -24.29
N PHE A 877 -26.89 27.08 -24.68
CA PHE A 877 -27.10 27.95 -25.84
C PHE A 877 -25.80 28.15 -26.59
N SER A 878 -25.95 28.34 -27.90
CA SER A 878 -24.84 28.73 -28.73
C SER A 878 -25.34 29.63 -29.86
N GLY A 879 -24.48 30.48 -30.37
CA GLY A 879 -24.80 31.39 -31.46
C GLY A 879 -23.60 32.19 -31.89
N SER A 880 -23.83 33.04 -32.88
CA SER A 880 -22.84 33.98 -33.32
C SER A 880 -23.43 35.39 -33.38
N LEU A 881 -22.86 36.31 -32.66
CA LEU A 881 -23.27 37.72 -32.69
C LEU A 881 -22.65 38.37 -33.91
N ASN A 882 -23.49 38.85 -34.82
CA ASN A 882 -23.10 39.49 -36.08
C ASN A 882 -22.10 38.70 -36.93
N ASP A 883 -22.11 37.39 -36.83
CA ASP A 883 -21.10 36.50 -37.45
C ASP A 883 -19.64 36.77 -37.05
N LEU A 884 -19.41 37.60 -36.03
CA LEU A 884 -18.08 38.01 -35.60
C LEU A 884 -17.59 37.26 -34.36
N ALA A 885 -18.47 36.85 -33.50
CA ALA A 885 -18.14 36.15 -32.26
C ALA A 885 -19.13 35.02 -31.97
N SER A 886 -18.63 33.80 -31.93
CA SER A 886 -19.42 32.66 -31.47
C SER A 886 -19.43 32.62 -29.96
N PHE A 887 -20.57 32.31 -29.37
CA PHE A 887 -20.75 32.15 -27.93
C PHE A 887 -21.56 30.88 -27.67
N GLY A 888 -21.37 30.35 -26.49
CA GLY A 888 -22.14 29.23 -25.98
C GLY A 888 -21.96 29.12 -24.49
N GLY A 889 -22.88 28.55 -23.81
CA GLY A 889 -22.87 28.40 -22.39
C GLY A 889 -23.96 27.51 -21.84
N ASN A 890 -23.92 27.26 -20.56
CA ASN A 890 -24.95 26.52 -19.84
C ASN A 890 -25.67 27.46 -18.89
N ILE A 891 -26.99 27.30 -18.80
CA ILE A 891 -27.83 28.04 -17.87
C ILE A 891 -28.18 27.11 -16.72
N THR A 892 -27.96 27.55 -15.48
CA THR A 892 -28.37 26.79 -14.30
C THR A 892 -29.11 27.71 -13.31
N LYS A 893 -30.26 27.24 -12.84
CA LYS A 893 -31.06 27.95 -11.85
C LYS A 893 -30.40 27.84 -10.46
N ILE A 894 -30.20 28.93 -9.77
CA ILE A 894 -29.72 29.06 -8.39
C ILE A 894 -30.80 29.72 -7.53
N GLU A 895 -30.66 29.71 -6.17
CA GLU A 895 -31.68 30.17 -5.24
C GLU A 895 -32.19 31.62 -5.50
N ASN A 896 -31.36 32.49 -6.05
CA ASN A 896 -31.72 33.91 -6.31
C ASN A 896 -31.44 34.32 -7.77
N GLY A 897 -31.63 33.46 -8.74
CA GLY A 897 -31.45 33.78 -10.16
C GLY A 897 -30.90 32.64 -10.98
N TYR A 898 -30.11 32.97 -11.96
CA TYR A 898 -29.45 32.01 -12.84
C TYR A 898 -27.94 32.27 -12.88
N SER A 899 -27.15 31.19 -12.88
CA SER A 899 -25.74 31.26 -13.19
C SER A 899 -25.56 30.90 -14.66
N VAL A 900 -24.85 31.68 -15.41
CA VAL A 900 -24.54 31.50 -16.83
C VAL A 900 -23.05 31.22 -17.00
#